data_3739d3e72909ebf98c954f6551755841
#
_entry.id   3739d3e72909ebf98c954f6551755841
#
_cell.length_a   1.000
_cell.length_b   1.000
_cell.length_c   1.000
_cell.angle_alpha   90.00
_cell.angle_beta   90.00
_cell.angle_gamma   90.00
#
_symmetry.space_group_name_H-M   'P 1'
#
loop_
_entity.id
_entity.type
_entity.pdbx_description
1 polymer ?
#
loop_
_entity_poly.entity_id
_entity_poly.type
_entity_poly.pdbx_seq_one_letter_code
_entity_poly.pdbx_strand_id
1 'polypeptide(L)'
;MESKPVTTEKQTALCACFSVVTAAPSKHRAEDARVRRNDAQKEVQMYKSFSMELAGRTLTVDIDRVAKQANGAAFMHYGDTTVLSTATASEKPRDGIDFFPLSVEYEEKMYAVGKIPGGFNKREGKASENAVLTSRVIDRPMRPLFPKDYRNDVTLNNLVLSVDPECTPELTAMLGSAIAVAVSDIPFDGPCATTQVGLIDGNFIINPSQAQLQVSDLKLTVASTRDKVIMIEAGANELPEDKMIEAIYLADGVNKDIIKFIDKIVAECGKPKHEYTSCAIPEELFAAIKEIVPPADMEVLMFSPEKQVREERIRAMKDTLAEKFAENEDWLPLIDEAVYQYEKKTVRKMILKDQKRPDGREMTQIRPLAAEVDIIPRVHGSSMFTRGQTQICDVVTLAPLADAQRLDGLDETVVNKRYMHHYNFPSYSVGETKPSRGPGRREIGHGALAERALLPVLPSEEEFPYAIRAVSETFESNGSTSMASTCASCMSLMAAGVPIKRMVAGISCGLVTGETDDDYVLLTDIQGLEDFFGDMDFKVTGTTEGITAIQMDIKIHGLTRPIVEGAIKRCREARLFIMDTCMKPAIAEPRKEVSKYAPKIMQIMIDPQKIGDVVGQRGKTINAIIEQTGVRIDIDDTGAVSICGTDKDAMDKAIKLVQTIVTDFEEGMVLEGTVVSIKDFGAFIEFAPGKEGLVHISRIAKNRINRVEDVLTLGDHVKCVCLGKDKMGRLSFSIKDAQ
;
A
#
# COMPACT_ATOMS: atom_id res chain seq x y z
N MET A 1 24.28 55.26 5.74
CA MET A 1 25.70 55.35 6.08
C MET A 1 26.37 54.15 5.49
N GLU A 2 26.87 54.43 4.49
CA GLU A 2 28.16 54.51 3.78
C GLU A 2 28.55 53.21 3.12
N SER A 3 28.44 53.35 1.82
CA SER A 3 29.05 52.56 0.76
C SER A 3 30.57 52.64 0.75
N LYS A 4 31.27 51.56 0.36
CA LYS A 4 32.39 51.70 -0.57
C LYS A 4 32.66 50.39 -1.35
N PRO A 5 33.08 50.50 -2.61
CA PRO A 5 33.23 49.39 -3.53
C PRO A 5 34.67 48.88 -3.60
N VAL A 6 34.88 47.64 -4.02
CA VAL A 6 36.19 47.09 -4.37
C VAL A 6 36.23 46.70 -5.83
N THR A 7 37.23 47.22 -6.44
CA THR A 7 37.66 47.23 -7.82
C THR A 7 37.95 45.89 -8.47
N THR A 8 37.62 45.83 -9.75
CA THR A 8 38.06 44.85 -10.75
C THR A 8 39.56 44.91 -11.02
N GLU A 9 40.26 43.79 -11.00
CA GLU A 9 41.54 43.62 -11.67
C GLU A 9 41.46 42.49 -12.72
N LYS A 10 41.76 42.91 -13.95
CA LYS A 10 41.98 42.01 -15.10
C LYS A 10 43.34 41.33 -14.94
N GLN A 11 43.40 40.02 -15.09
CA GLN A 11 44.62 39.33 -15.45
C GLN A 11 44.45 38.55 -16.74
N THR A 12 45.17 39.03 -17.72
CA THR A 12 45.44 38.46 -19.03
C THR A 12 46.39 37.26 -18.83
N ALA A 13 45.98 36.08 -19.25
CA ALA A 13 46.87 34.93 -19.28
C ALA A 13 47.40 34.68 -20.70
N LEU A 14 48.71 34.65 -20.79
CA LEU A 14 49.47 34.34 -22.01
C LEU A 14 49.19 32.91 -22.50
N CYS A 15 48.90 32.79 -23.79
CA CYS A 15 49.04 31.55 -24.55
C CYS A 15 50.54 31.22 -24.75
N ALA A 16 51.00 30.11 -24.11
CA ALA A 16 52.27 29.51 -24.45
C ALA A 16 52.03 28.25 -25.30
N CYS A 17 52.30 28.34 -26.58
CA CYS A 17 52.37 27.19 -27.48
C CYS A 17 53.58 26.30 -27.08
N PHE A 18 53.33 25.11 -26.58
CA PHE A 18 54.29 24.02 -26.50
C PHE A 18 54.09 23.08 -27.70
N SER A 19 55.00 23.13 -28.65
CA SER A 19 55.14 22.14 -29.71
C SER A 19 55.71 20.84 -29.08
N VAL A 20 54.86 19.85 -28.96
CA VAL A 20 55.30 18.49 -28.57
C VAL A 20 55.81 17.78 -29.80
N VAL A 21 57.13 17.58 -29.84
CA VAL A 21 57.78 16.67 -30.79
C VAL A 21 57.40 15.24 -30.37
N THR A 22 56.57 14.57 -31.15
CA THR A 22 56.24 13.16 -30.97
C THR A 22 57.38 12.29 -31.47
N ALA A 23 58.26 11.85 -30.55
CA ALA A 23 59.13 10.74 -30.81
C ALA A 23 58.34 9.41 -30.75
N ALA A 24 58.37 8.62 -31.82
CA ALA A 24 57.72 7.29 -31.85
C ALA A 24 58.25 6.41 -30.72
N PRO A 25 57.36 5.72 -29.93
CA PRO A 25 57.82 4.87 -28.86
C PRO A 25 58.57 3.67 -29.42
N SER A 26 59.73 3.33 -28.82
CA SER A 26 60.51 2.14 -29.14
C SER A 26 59.61 0.89 -28.91
N LYS A 27 59.79 -0.17 -29.74
CA LYS A 27 59.00 -1.42 -29.68
C LYS A 27 58.91 -2.02 -28.24
N HIS A 28 59.96 -1.87 -27.43
CA HIS A 28 59.98 -2.34 -26.03
C HIS A 28 59.01 -1.53 -25.13
N ARG A 29 58.85 -0.21 -25.33
CA ARG A 29 57.86 0.58 -24.54
C ARG A 29 56.41 0.28 -24.94
N ALA A 30 56.17 -0.13 -26.19
CA ALA A 30 54.84 -0.53 -26.65
C ALA A 30 54.43 -1.93 -26.14
N GLU A 31 55.38 -2.84 -26.00
CA GLU A 31 55.18 -4.17 -25.38
C GLU A 31 54.94 -4.04 -23.87
N ASP A 32 55.75 -3.27 -23.14
CA ASP A 32 55.54 -2.98 -21.72
C ASP A 32 54.21 -2.29 -21.44
N ALA A 33 53.77 -1.35 -22.30
CA ALA A 33 52.49 -0.72 -22.18
C ALA A 33 51.31 -1.64 -22.50
N ARG A 34 51.52 -2.63 -23.39
CA ARG A 34 50.53 -3.68 -23.72
C ARG A 34 50.44 -4.72 -22.60
N VAL A 35 51.57 -5.11 -22.01
CA VAL A 35 51.61 -6.01 -20.85
C VAL A 35 50.96 -5.33 -19.65
N ARG A 36 51.29 -4.07 -19.33
CA ARG A 36 50.63 -3.29 -18.25
C ARG A 36 49.16 -3.05 -18.52
N ARG A 37 48.72 -2.86 -19.77
CA ARG A 37 47.27 -2.82 -20.10
C ARG A 37 46.58 -4.17 -19.95
N ASN A 38 47.25 -5.27 -20.33
CA ASN A 38 46.72 -6.62 -20.15
C ASN A 38 46.69 -7.02 -18.68
N ASP A 39 47.69 -6.63 -17.88
CA ASP A 39 47.70 -6.87 -16.44
C ASP A 39 46.66 -5.96 -15.73
N ALA A 40 46.55 -4.70 -16.09
CA ALA A 40 45.48 -3.81 -15.61
C ALA A 40 44.06 -4.27 -16.07
N GLN A 41 43.95 -4.87 -17.26
CA GLN A 41 42.67 -5.50 -17.68
C GLN A 41 42.43 -6.84 -16.96
N LYS A 42 43.42 -7.58 -16.53
CA LYS A 42 43.29 -8.77 -15.68
C LYS A 42 42.99 -8.42 -14.22
N GLU A 43 43.48 -7.28 -13.69
CA GLU A 43 43.09 -6.78 -12.36
C GLU A 43 41.67 -6.18 -12.33
N VAL A 44 41.12 -5.79 -13.47
CA VAL A 44 39.75 -5.20 -13.56
C VAL A 44 38.63 -6.27 -13.59
N GLN A 45 38.97 -7.57 -13.65
CA GLN A 45 37.98 -8.65 -13.75
C GLN A 45 38.06 -9.65 -12.61
N MET A 46 37.95 -9.21 -11.35
CA MET A 46 37.80 -10.11 -10.19
C MET A 46 36.42 -9.89 -9.51
N TYR A 47 35.35 -10.05 -10.25
CA TYR A 47 34.05 -10.35 -9.69
C TYR A 47 33.64 -11.76 -10.13
N LYS A 48 32.83 -12.44 -9.32
CA LYS A 48 32.28 -13.75 -9.65
C LYS A 48 30.84 -13.59 -10.08
N SER A 49 30.48 -14.27 -11.16
CA SER A 49 29.12 -14.28 -11.71
C SER A 49 28.52 -15.68 -11.61
N PHE A 50 27.33 -15.78 -11.08
CA PHE A 50 26.57 -17.01 -10.91
C PHE A 50 25.23 -16.88 -11.61
N SER A 51 24.72 -17.95 -12.22
CA SER A 51 23.42 -17.94 -12.85
C SER A 51 22.63 -19.22 -12.61
N MET A 52 21.30 -19.09 -12.61
CA MET A 52 20.36 -20.19 -12.61
C MET A 52 19.14 -19.85 -13.46
N GLU A 53 18.48 -20.88 -13.97
CA GLU A 53 17.15 -20.71 -14.59
C GLU A 53 16.08 -20.71 -13.50
N LEU A 54 15.23 -19.67 -13.48
CA LEU A 54 14.15 -19.50 -12.53
C LEU A 54 12.87 -19.13 -13.27
N ALA A 55 11.86 -20.00 -13.23
CA ALA A 55 10.60 -19.84 -13.92
C ALA A 55 10.75 -19.50 -15.44
N GLY A 56 11.69 -20.18 -16.12
CA GLY A 56 11.96 -20.00 -17.55
C GLY A 56 12.72 -18.72 -17.93
N ARG A 57 13.29 -18.03 -16.95
CA ARG A 57 14.10 -16.80 -17.14
C ARG A 57 15.40 -16.91 -16.36
N THR A 58 16.46 -16.33 -16.92
CA THR A 58 17.79 -16.42 -16.30
C THR A 58 17.92 -15.39 -15.16
N LEU A 59 18.23 -15.88 -13.95
CA LEU A 59 18.64 -15.09 -12.80
C LEU A 59 20.16 -15.10 -12.73
N THR A 60 20.81 -13.93 -12.77
CA THR A 60 22.27 -13.78 -12.65
C THR A 60 22.62 -12.91 -11.45
N VAL A 61 23.69 -13.28 -10.76
CA VAL A 61 24.19 -12.58 -9.57
C VAL A 61 25.70 -12.33 -9.72
N ASP A 62 26.09 -11.06 -9.70
CA ASP A 62 27.50 -10.68 -9.68
C ASP A 62 27.90 -10.24 -8.26
N ILE A 63 28.90 -10.93 -7.69
CA ILE A 63 29.45 -10.62 -6.37
C ILE A 63 30.81 -9.93 -6.54
N ASP A 64 31.08 -8.91 -5.70
CA ASP A 64 32.28 -8.07 -5.72
C ASP A 64 32.49 -7.22 -6.99
N ARG A 65 31.44 -7.06 -7.79
CA ARG A 65 31.45 -6.19 -8.99
C ARG A 65 31.37 -4.71 -8.64
N VAL A 66 30.47 -4.34 -7.74
CA VAL A 66 30.17 -2.97 -7.34
C VAL A 66 29.98 -2.88 -5.82
N ALA A 67 29.90 -1.66 -5.26
CA ALA A 67 29.61 -1.39 -3.85
C ALA A 67 30.54 -2.12 -2.86
N LYS A 68 31.84 -2.21 -3.17
CA LYS A 68 32.87 -2.96 -2.41
C LYS A 68 33.11 -2.45 -0.98
N GLN A 69 32.57 -1.30 -0.60
CA GLN A 69 32.65 -0.77 0.77
C GLN A 69 31.54 -1.29 1.68
N ALA A 70 30.48 -1.89 1.13
CA ALA A 70 29.47 -2.57 1.92
C ALA A 70 30.01 -3.89 2.47
N ASN A 71 29.47 -4.37 3.59
CA ASN A 71 29.82 -5.67 4.14
C ASN A 71 29.52 -6.81 3.15
N GLY A 72 28.39 -6.69 2.43
CA GLY A 72 28.00 -7.55 1.32
C GLY A 72 27.26 -6.79 0.24
N ALA A 73 27.42 -7.21 -1.02
CA ALA A 73 26.73 -6.64 -2.16
C ALA A 73 26.42 -7.71 -3.20
N ALA A 74 25.20 -7.68 -3.74
CA ALA A 74 24.73 -8.51 -4.83
C ALA A 74 24.20 -7.61 -5.96
N PHE A 75 24.82 -7.70 -7.13
CA PHE A 75 24.33 -7.01 -8.33
C PHE A 75 23.51 -8.00 -9.14
N MET A 76 22.21 -7.85 -9.06
CA MET A 76 21.22 -8.81 -9.52
C MET A 76 20.72 -8.48 -10.91
N HIS A 77 20.57 -9.51 -11.74
CA HIS A 77 19.87 -9.43 -13.03
C HIS A 77 18.85 -10.57 -13.11
N TYR A 78 17.59 -10.25 -13.32
CA TYR A 78 16.54 -11.22 -13.61
C TYR A 78 15.81 -10.78 -14.87
N GLY A 79 16.05 -11.46 -16.00
CA GLY A 79 15.81 -10.88 -17.31
C GLY A 79 16.58 -9.57 -17.46
N ASP A 80 15.93 -8.52 -17.95
CA ASP A 80 16.48 -7.17 -18.04
C ASP A 80 16.26 -6.33 -16.76
N THR A 81 15.58 -6.86 -15.75
CA THR A 81 15.48 -6.22 -14.43
C THR A 81 16.82 -6.27 -13.72
N THR A 82 17.31 -5.11 -13.29
CA THR A 82 18.58 -4.97 -12.59
C THR A 82 18.38 -4.28 -11.25
N VAL A 83 18.84 -4.91 -10.16
CA VAL A 83 18.79 -4.37 -8.80
C VAL A 83 20.14 -4.51 -8.13
N LEU A 84 20.62 -3.44 -7.50
CA LEU A 84 21.76 -3.49 -6.60
C LEU A 84 21.25 -3.63 -5.17
N SER A 85 21.55 -4.76 -4.53
CA SER A 85 21.27 -5.01 -3.12
C SER A 85 22.55 -4.97 -2.30
N THR A 86 22.56 -4.20 -1.21
CA THR A 86 23.71 -4.07 -0.31
C THR A 86 23.32 -4.34 1.13
N ALA A 87 24.24 -4.88 1.90
CA ALA A 87 24.12 -5.06 3.35
C ALA A 87 25.29 -4.37 4.04
N THR A 88 25.00 -3.53 5.02
CA THR A 88 25.99 -2.78 5.79
C THR A 88 25.64 -2.83 7.26
N ALA A 89 26.62 -3.10 8.12
CA ALA A 89 26.46 -3.10 9.57
C ALA A 89 27.40 -2.09 10.24
N SER A 90 26.99 -1.53 11.37
CA SER A 90 27.86 -0.74 12.24
C SER A 90 28.89 -1.64 12.96
N GLU A 91 30.06 -1.09 13.30
CA GLU A 91 31.07 -1.83 14.05
C GLU A 91 30.65 -2.13 15.50
N LYS A 92 29.79 -1.28 16.07
CA LYS A 92 29.31 -1.37 17.46
C LYS A 92 27.84 -0.99 17.55
N PRO A 93 27.10 -1.51 18.53
CA PRO A 93 25.76 -1.04 18.83
C PRO A 93 25.79 0.41 19.31
N ARG A 94 24.70 1.14 19.14
CA ARG A 94 24.48 2.47 19.74
C ARG A 94 24.24 2.33 21.24
N ASP A 95 24.70 3.32 22.02
CA ASP A 95 24.46 3.34 23.46
C ASP A 95 22.96 3.36 23.78
N GLY A 96 22.54 2.55 24.73
CA GLY A 96 21.16 2.51 25.23
C GLY A 96 20.14 1.88 24.28
N ILE A 97 20.56 1.14 23.26
CA ILE A 97 19.63 0.47 22.35
C ILE A 97 19.19 -0.88 22.94
N ASP A 98 17.87 -1.10 22.99
CA ASP A 98 17.20 -2.27 23.57
C ASP A 98 16.60 -3.22 22.51
N PHE A 99 16.67 -2.85 21.22
CA PHE A 99 16.15 -3.64 20.10
C PHE A 99 17.17 -3.80 18.97
N PHE A 100 16.94 -4.73 18.06
CA PHE A 100 17.74 -4.91 16.84
C PHE A 100 17.35 -3.90 15.75
N PRO A 101 18.23 -2.92 15.41
CA PRO A 101 17.94 -1.84 14.48
C PRO A 101 18.22 -2.26 13.02
N LEU A 102 17.32 -3.05 12.43
CA LEU A 102 17.34 -3.37 11.01
C LEU A 102 16.55 -2.32 10.23
N SER A 103 17.20 -1.66 9.28
CA SER A 103 16.58 -0.77 8.29
C SER A 103 16.64 -1.41 6.91
N VAL A 104 15.50 -1.51 6.24
CA VAL A 104 15.42 -1.97 4.85
C VAL A 104 14.90 -0.81 4.01
N GLU A 105 15.66 -0.45 2.98
CA GLU A 105 15.30 0.57 2.01
C GLU A 105 15.16 -0.07 0.62
N TYR A 106 14.08 0.29 -0.06
CA TYR A 106 13.83 -0.07 -1.45
C TYR A 106 13.65 1.23 -2.22
N GLU A 107 14.56 1.49 -3.14
CA GLU A 107 14.64 2.76 -3.85
C GLU A 107 14.20 2.60 -5.30
N GLU A 108 13.01 3.14 -5.59
CA GLU A 108 12.47 3.25 -6.94
C GLU A 108 13.08 4.44 -7.64
N LYS A 109 13.71 4.23 -8.79
CA LYS A 109 14.26 5.28 -9.63
C LYS A 109 13.51 5.34 -10.95
N MET A 110 12.92 6.47 -11.28
CA MET A 110 12.10 6.64 -12.48
C MET A 110 12.87 6.40 -13.78
N TYR A 111 14.21 6.59 -13.76
CA TYR A 111 15.04 6.25 -14.91
C TYR A 111 15.06 4.74 -15.21
N ALA A 112 14.73 3.88 -14.24
CA ALA A 112 14.66 2.42 -14.44
C ALA A 112 13.59 2.00 -15.47
N VAL A 113 12.59 2.86 -15.69
CA VAL A 113 11.54 2.75 -16.72
C VAL A 113 11.60 3.91 -17.73
N GLY A 114 12.73 4.60 -17.85
CA GLY A 114 12.94 5.68 -18.83
C GLY A 114 12.14 6.95 -18.56
N LYS A 115 11.64 7.16 -17.33
CA LYS A 115 10.81 8.32 -16.96
C LYS A 115 11.60 9.38 -16.17
N ILE A 116 11.17 10.62 -16.28
CA ILE A 116 11.57 11.71 -15.38
C ILE A 116 10.48 11.87 -14.31
N PRO A 117 10.83 12.00 -13.01
CA PRO A 117 9.84 12.18 -11.95
C PRO A 117 8.83 13.28 -12.23
N GLY A 118 7.53 13.02 -12.01
CA GLY A 118 6.43 13.93 -12.32
C GLY A 118 6.41 15.21 -11.47
N GLY A 119 6.96 15.16 -10.23
CA GLY A 119 6.97 16.27 -9.29
C GLY A 119 7.70 17.53 -9.80
N PHE A 120 7.44 18.68 -9.17
CA PHE A 120 8.01 19.98 -9.57
C PHE A 120 9.54 19.98 -9.65
N ASN A 121 10.22 19.37 -8.67
CA ASN A 121 11.69 19.33 -8.61
C ASN A 121 12.33 18.32 -9.57
N LYS A 122 11.53 17.54 -10.31
CA LYS A 122 12.02 16.49 -11.22
C LYS A 122 13.01 15.53 -10.56
N ARG A 123 12.80 15.22 -9.29
CA ARG A 123 13.60 14.33 -8.46
C ARG A 123 12.69 13.47 -7.63
N GLU A 124 13.08 12.21 -7.37
CA GLU A 124 12.40 11.33 -6.45
C GLU A 124 12.35 11.96 -5.04
N GLY A 125 11.19 11.86 -4.41
CA GLY A 125 10.93 12.40 -3.09
C GLY A 125 11.01 11.34 -1.99
N LYS A 126 9.97 11.30 -1.13
CA LYS A 126 9.81 10.24 -0.15
C LYS A 126 9.51 8.91 -0.85
N ALA A 127 9.85 7.80 -0.17
CA ALA A 127 9.50 6.47 -0.65
C ALA A 127 7.99 6.38 -0.97
N SER A 128 7.66 5.76 -2.09
CA SER A 128 6.29 5.48 -2.49
C SER A 128 5.63 4.48 -1.52
N GLU A 129 4.31 4.34 -1.57
CA GLU A 129 3.61 3.29 -0.82
C GLU A 129 4.15 1.90 -1.18
N ASN A 130 4.35 1.62 -2.47
CA ASN A 130 4.95 0.37 -2.96
C ASN A 130 6.36 0.14 -2.41
N ALA A 131 7.20 1.16 -2.42
CA ALA A 131 8.56 1.06 -1.88
C ALA A 131 8.56 0.74 -0.37
N VAL A 132 7.67 1.36 0.40
CA VAL A 132 7.51 1.06 1.83
C VAL A 132 7.01 -0.37 2.04
N LEU A 133 6.04 -0.84 1.27
CA LEU A 133 5.50 -2.20 1.37
C LEU A 133 6.55 -3.24 0.98
N THR A 134 7.30 -3.03 -0.10
CA THR A 134 8.39 -3.89 -0.55
C THR A 134 9.49 -3.97 0.52
N SER A 135 9.91 -2.84 1.11
CA SER A 135 10.86 -2.82 2.22
C SER A 135 10.40 -3.70 3.39
N ARG A 136 9.09 -3.66 3.73
CA ARG A 136 8.51 -4.50 4.79
C ARG A 136 8.46 -5.98 4.43
N VAL A 137 8.19 -6.32 3.16
CA VAL A 137 8.20 -7.71 2.69
C VAL A 137 9.62 -8.30 2.69
N ILE A 138 10.66 -7.47 2.47
CA ILE A 138 12.07 -7.86 2.62
C ILE A 138 12.45 -8.02 4.10
N ASP A 139 12.08 -7.08 4.98
CA ASP A 139 12.43 -7.08 6.42
C ASP A 139 11.91 -8.34 7.12
N ARG A 140 10.65 -8.72 6.89
CA ARG A 140 9.96 -9.78 7.65
C ARG A 140 10.65 -11.15 7.62
N PRO A 141 11.08 -11.71 6.48
CA PRO A 141 11.79 -12.99 6.45
C PRO A 141 13.25 -12.89 6.89
N MET A 142 13.85 -11.68 6.82
CA MET A 142 15.26 -11.49 7.17
C MET A 142 15.47 -11.32 8.67
N ARG A 143 14.62 -10.51 9.33
CA ARG A 143 14.75 -10.13 10.75
C ARG A 143 14.86 -11.33 11.71
N PRO A 144 14.05 -12.39 11.62
CA PRO A 144 14.14 -13.53 12.52
C PRO A 144 15.44 -14.34 12.41
N LEU A 145 16.20 -14.16 11.31
CA LEU A 145 17.43 -14.89 11.03
C LEU A 145 18.70 -14.20 11.57
N PHE A 146 18.58 -13.04 12.20
CA PHE A 146 19.66 -12.43 12.95
C PHE A 146 19.68 -12.94 14.39
N PRO A 147 20.85 -13.03 15.06
CA PRO A 147 20.94 -13.44 16.45
C PRO A 147 20.09 -12.52 17.35
N LYS A 148 19.40 -13.10 18.35
CA LYS A 148 18.44 -12.37 19.20
C LYS A 148 19.10 -11.31 20.08
N ASP A 149 20.37 -11.45 20.38
CA ASP A 149 21.18 -10.56 21.19
C ASP A 149 22.10 -9.62 20.38
N TYR A 150 21.96 -9.63 19.05
CA TYR A 150 22.67 -8.72 18.14
C TYR A 150 22.00 -7.34 18.14
N ARG A 151 22.78 -6.27 18.36
CA ARG A 151 22.26 -4.88 18.47
C ARG A 151 22.97 -3.88 17.56
N ASN A 152 23.91 -4.30 16.73
CA ASN A 152 24.52 -3.41 15.73
C ASN A 152 23.46 -2.96 14.72
N ASP A 153 23.57 -1.70 14.26
CA ASP A 153 22.74 -1.22 13.17
C ASP A 153 23.01 -2.00 11.90
N VAL A 154 21.96 -2.48 11.24
CA VAL A 154 22.05 -3.11 9.91
C VAL A 154 21.16 -2.37 8.95
N THR A 155 21.72 -2.03 7.78
CA THR A 155 20.97 -1.42 6.68
C THR A 155 21.07 -2.30 5.44
N LEU A 156 19.90 -2.69 4.91
CA LEU A 156 19.77 -3.31 3.60
C LEU A 156 19.25 -2.25 2.63
N ASN A 157 20.02 -1.95 1.59
CA ASN A 157 19.59 -0.98 0.58
C ASN A 157 19.45 -1.71 -0.77
N ASN A 158 18.30 -1.54 -1.40
CA ASN A 158 17.93 -2.11 -2.69
C ASN A 158 17.63 -0.99 -3.68
N LEU A 159 18.53 -0.80 -4.64
CA LEU A 159 18.42 0.23 -5.67
C LEU A 159 17.98 -0.39 -6.99
N VAL A 160 16.77 -0.03 -7.45
CA VAL A 160 16.24 -0.47 -8.75
C VAL A 160 16.85 0.35 -9.86
N LEU A 161 17.59 -0.31 -10.77
CA LEU A 161 18.34 0.33 -11.85
C LEU A 161 17.71 0.15 -13.23
N SER A 162 16.99 -0.96 -13.44
CA SER A 162 16.24 -1.27 -14.66
C SER A 162 15.07 -2.18 -14.33
N VAL A 163 13.95 -2.05 -15.03
CA VAL A 163 12.75 -2.88 -14.86
C VAL A 163 12.36 -3.53 -16.18
N ASP A 164 12.24 -4.85 -16.14
CA ASP A 164 11.63 -5.69 -17.15
C ASP A 164 10.22 -6.07 -16.67
N PRO A 165 9.14 -5.77 -17.39
CA PRO A 165 7.78 -6.14 -17.01
C PRO A 165 7.54 -7.64 -16.81
N GLU A 166 8.40 -8.48 -17.41
CA GLU A 166 8.35 -9.94 -17.21
C GLU A 166 9.01 -10.38 -15.89
N CYS A 167 9.85 -9.54 -15.26
CA CYS A 167 10.64 -9.85 -14.09
C CYS A 167 10.50 -8.77 -13.01
N THR A 168 9.67 -9.01 -12.00
CA THR A 168 9.37 -8.00 -10.97
C THR A 168 10.62 -7.58 -10.17
N PRO A 169 10.87 -6.27 -10.02
CA PRO A 169 12.04 -5.78 -9.29
C PRO A 169 11.96 -6.07 -7.79
N GLU A 170 10.76 -6.18 -7.21
CA GLU A 170 10.53 -6.52 -5.81
C GLU A 170 11.10 -7.90 -5.47
N LEU A 171 10.79 -8.92 -6.27
CA LEU A 171 11.33 -10.27 -6.09
C LEU A 171 12.85 -10.28 -6.22
N THR A 172 13.37 -9.58 -7.23
CA THR A 172 14.80 -9.46 -7.47
C THR A 172 15.52 -8.82 -6.27
N ALA A 173 14.91 -7.78 -5.65
CA ALA A 173 15.41 -7.13 -4.45
C ALA A 173 15.39 -8.05 -3.21
N MET A 174 14.34 -8.87 -3.06
CA MET A 174 14.22 -9.84 -1.96
C MET A 174 15.34 -10.87 -2.02
N LEU A 175 15.56 -11.44 -3.19
CA LEU A 175 16.65 -12.40 -3.43
C LEU A 175 18.03 -11.74 -3.27
N GLY A 176 18.19 -10.53 -3.81
CA GLY A 176 19.42 -9.76 -3.71
C GLY A 176 19.79 -9.42 -2.27
N SER A 177 18.81 -9.00 -1.45
CA SER A 177 19.00 -8.74 -0.01
C SER A 177 19.46 -9.99 0.73
N ALA A 178 18.78 -11.13 0.49
CA ALA A 178 19.15 -12.40 1.12
C ALA A 178 20.58 -12.84 0.75
N ILE A 179 20.97 -12.70 -0.52
CA ILE A 179 22.32 -13.02 -0.98
C ILE A 179 23.35 -12.04 -0.40
N ALA A 180 23.08 -10.72 -0.42
CA ALA A 180 23.99 -9.70 0.08
C ALA A 180 24.34 -9.92 1.58
N VAL A 181 23.35 -10.26 2.41
CA VAL A 181 23.59 -10.59 3.82
C VAL A 181 24.30 -11.94 3.97
N ALA A 182 23.90 -12.94 3.20
CA ALA A 182 24.49 -14.27 3.30
C ALA A 182 26.00 -14.28 2.97
N VAL A 183 26.44 -13.53 1.94
CA VAL A 183 27.86 -13.42 1.57
C VAL A 183 28.66 -12.46 2.43
N SER A 184 27.99 -11.57 3.22
CA SER A 184 28.64 -10.60 4.11
C SER A 184 29.28 -11.27 5.34
N ASP A 185 30.02 -10.49 6.09
CA ASP A 185 30.53 -10.87 7.41
C ASP A 185 29.52 -10.61 8.55
N ILE A 186 28.32 -10.13 8.25
CA ILE A 186 27.27 -9.87 9.25
C ILE A 186 26.72 -11.20 9.79
N PRO A 187 26.58 -11.37 11.13
CA PRO A 187 25.97 -12.56 11.73
C PRO A 187 24.54 -12.80 11.22
N PHE A 188 24.30 -13.98 10.63
CA PHE A 188 23.02 -14.29 9.98
C PHE A 188 22.83 -15.79 9.82
N ASP A 189 21.72 -16.35 10.32
CA ASP A 189 21.38 -17.78 10.33
C ASP A 189 20.60 -18.22 9.06
N GLY A 190 20.72 -17.46 7.97
CA GLY A 190 20.15 -17.79 6.68
C GLY A 190 20.98 -18.80 5.85
N PRO A 191 20.76 -18.87 4.55
CA PRO A 191 19.93 -17.97 3.75
C PRO A 191 18.43 -18.24 3.82
N CYS A 192 17.65 -17.26 3.35
CA CYS A 192 16.27 -17.44 2.94
C CYS A 192 16.13 -17.15 1.45
N ALA A 193 15.07 -17.68 0.85
CA ALA A 193 14.70 -17.39 -0.53
C ALA A 193 13.21 -17.06 -0.62
N THR A 194 12.83 -16.37 -1.67
CA THR A 194 11.46 -15.89 -1.89
C THR A 194 11.00 -16.21 -3.30
N THR A 195 9.74 -16.65 -3.42
CA THR A 195 9.07 -16.93 -4.69
C THR A 195 7.68 -16.27 -4.67
N GLN A 196 7.25 -15.76 -5.82
CA GLN A 196 5.88 -15.32 -6.05
C GLN A 196 5.09 -16.39 -6.78
N VAL A 197 3.78 -16.50 -6.47
CA VAL A 197 2.85 -17.42 -7.15
C VAL A 197 1.60 -16.66 -7.55
N GLY A 198 1.23 -16.76 -8.82
CA GLY A 198 -0.05 -16.36 -9.38
C GLY A 198 -0.96 -17.54 -9.63
N LEU A 199 -2.26 -17.28 -9.87
CA LEU A 199 -3.24 -18.28 -10.27
C LEU A 199 -4.05 -17.72 -11.45
N ILE A 200 -3.94 -18.32 -12.62
CA ILE A 200 -4.65 -17.91 -13.84
C ILE A 200 -5.34 -19.15 -14.43
N ASP A 201 -6.63 -19.07 -14.67
CA ASP A 201 -7.45 -20.16 -15.21
C ASP A 201 -7.24 -21.49 -14.45
N GLY A 202 -7.10 -21.41 -13.12
CA GLY A 202 -6.90 -22.56 -12.24
C GLY A 202 -5.47 -23.14 -12.23
N ASN A 203 -4.51 -22.53 -12.94
CA ASN A 203 -3.14 -22.98 -13.02
C ASN A 203 -2.22 -22.04 -12.21
N PHE A 204 -1.36 -22.62 -11.38
CA PHE A 204 -0.35 -21.84 -10.66
C PHE A 204 0.80 -21.43 -11.58
N ILE A 205 1.21 -20.17 -11.48
CA ILE A 205 2.32 -19.57 -12.23
C ILE A 205 3.37 -19.09 -11.24
N ILE A 206 4.60 -19.58 -11.41
CA ILE A 206 5.75 -19.15 -10.60
C ILE A 206 6.31 -17.85 -11.17
N ASN A 207 6.50 -16.87 -10.30
CA ASN A 207 7.03 -15.54 -10.60
C ASN A 207 6.28 -14.89 -11.78
N PRO A 208 4.96 -14.66 -11.66
CA PRO A 208 4.16 -14.09 -12.74
C PRO A 208 4.67 -12.70 -13.15
N SER A 209 4.55 -12.39 -14.44
CA SER A 209 4.84 -11.05 -14.97
C SER A 209 3.81 -10.01 -14.49
N GLN A 210 4.10 -8.72 -14.70
CA GLN A 210 3.16 -7.64 -14.37
C GLN A 210 1.82 -7.84 -15.10
N ALA A 211 1.84 -8.19 -16.37
CA ALA A 211 0.61 -8.46 -17.14
C ALA A 211 -0.18 -9.67 -16.62
N GLN A 212 0.51 -10.73 -16.21
CA GLN A 212 -0.10 -11.91 -15.60
C GLN A 212 -0.74 -11.61 -14.24
N LEU A 213 -0.13 -10.73 -13.43
CA LEU A 213 -0.68 -10.32 -12.14
C LEU A 213 -1.98 -9.52 -12.27
N GLN A 214 -2.23 -8.83 -13.40
CA GLN A 214 -3.47 -8.09 -13.63
C GLN A 214 -4.70 -9.00 -13.78
N VAL A 215 -4.51 -10.23 -14.27
CA VAL A 215 -5.58 -11.20 -14.50
C VAL A 215 -5.54 -12.38 -13.54
N SER A 216 -4.65 -12.34 -12.56
CA SER A 216 -4.44 -13.43 -11.62
C SER A 216 -5.42 -13.35 -10.43
N ASP A 217 -6.01 -14.49 -10.07
CA ASP A 217 -6.83 -14.64 -8.86
C ASP A 217 -6.01 -14.70 -7.57
N LEU A 218 -4.68 -14.77 -7.69
CA LEU A 218 -3.76 -14.88 -6.55
C LEU A 218 -2.50 -14.05 -6.81
N LYS A 219 -2.12 -13.24 -5.83
CA LYS A 219 -0.77 -12.68 -5.71
C LYS A 219 -0.21 -13.14 -4.36
N LEU A 220 0.56 -14.21 -4.38
CA LEU A 220 1.15 -14.81 -3.18
C LEU A 220 2.68 -14.63 -3.22
N THR A 221 3.25 -14.19 -2.11
CA THR A 221 4.70 -14.15 -1.89
C THR A 221 5.04 -15.01 -0.69
N VAL A 222 5.91 -16.00 -0.87
CA VAL A 222 6.36 -16.90 0.18
C VAL A 222 7.87 -16.84 0.30
N ALA A 223 8.36 -16.63 1.51
CA ALA A 223 9.77 -16.82 1.81
C ALA A 223 9.97 -18.07 2.68
N SER A 224 11.06 -18.81 2.43
CA SER A 224 11.43 -20.02 3.15
C SER A 224 12.89 -20.02 3.55
N THR A 225 13.20 -20.73 4.63
CA THR A 225 14.52 -21.23 4.96
C THR A 225 14.72 -22.61 4.33
N ARG A 226 15.82 -23.32 4.64
CA ARG A 226 16.09 -24.67 4.11
C ARG A 226 14.96 -25.65 4.41
N ASP A 227 14.31 -25.51 5.56
CA ASP A 227 13.38 -26.49 6.08
C ASP A 227 11.95 -25.98 6.26
N LYS A 228 11.76 -24.67 6.45
CA LYS A 228 10.49 -24.09 6.93
C LYS A 228 10.09 -22.82 6.17
N VAL A 229 8.78 -22.57 6.13
CA VAL A 229 8.24 -21.30 5.62
C VAL A 229 8.42 -20.22 6.68
N ILE A 230 9.00 -19.07 6.28
CA ILE A 230 9.35 -17.97 7.19
C ILE A 230 8.50 -16.70 6.99
N MET A 231 7.86 -16.53 5.83
CA MET A 231 6.97 -15.42 5.55
C MET A 231 5.93 -15.80 4.49
N ILE A 232 4.71 -15.36 4.71
CA ILE A 232 3.61 -15.46 3.75
C ILE A 232 2.93 -14.09 3.64
N GLU A 233 2.75 -13.61 2.41
CA GLU A 233 1.91 -12.45 2.11
C GLU A 233 1.09 -12.74 0.87
N ALA A 234 -0.25 -12.61 0.98
CA ALA A 234 -1.15 -12.89 -0.13
C ALA A 234 -2.24 -11.82 -0.29
N GLY A 235 -2.65 -11.61 -1.53
CA GLY A 235 -3.94 -11.07 -1.93
C GLY A 235 -4.59 -12.06 -2.89
N ALA A 236 -5.90 -12.31 -2.74
CA ALA A 236 -6.58 -13.34 -3.52
C ALA A 236 -8.06 -12.99 -3.76
N ASN A 237 -8.60 -13.46 -4.86
CA ASN A 237 -10.01 -13.32 -5.22
C ASN A 237 -10.82 -14.45 -4.59
N GLU A 238 -11.05 -14.38 -3.25
CA GLU A 238 -11.83 -15.36 -2.48
C GLU A 238 -11.34 -16.82 -2.68
N LEU A 239 -10.01 -17.02 -2.60
CA LEU A 239 -9.39 -18.33 -2.86
C LEU A 239 -9.68 -19.33 -1.73
N PRO A 240 -10.16 -20.55 -2.03
CA PRO A 240 -10.33 -21.62 -1.04
C PRO A 240 -9.04 -21.92 -0.26
N GLU A 241 -9.18 -22.27 1.03
CA GLU A 241 -8.04 -22.48 1.95
C GLU A 241 -7.10 -23.59 1.49
N ASP A 242 -7.62 -24.68 0.94
CA ASP A 242 -6.82 -25.79 0.40
C ASP A 242 -5.96 -25.38 -0.80
N LYS A 243 -6.49 -24.54 -1.69
CA LYS A 243 -5.76 -23.99 -2.82
C LYS A 243 -4.68 -23.00 -2.38
N MET A 244 -4.95 -22.20 -1.35
CA MET A 244 -3.94 -21.32 -0.76
C MET A 244 -2.78 -22.13 -0.17
N ILE A 245 -3.07 -23.21 0.56
CA ILE A 245 -2.06 -24.11 1.12
C ILE A 245 -1.23 -24.78 0.03
N GLU A 246 -1.89 -25.25 -1.05
CA GLU A 246 -1.19 -25.82 -2.22
C GLU A 246 -0.19 -24.81 -2.83
N ALA A 247 -0.61 -23.57 -3.02
CA ALA A 247 0.24 -22.50 -3.56
C ALA A 247 1.43 -22.17 -2.65
N ILE A 248 1.22 -22.14 -1.33
CA ILE A 248 2.29 -21.87 -0.34
C ILE A 248 3.39 -22.92 -0.45
N TYR A 249 3.03 -24.22 -0.50
CA TYR A 249 4.02 -25.29 -0.54
C TYR A 249 4.61 -25.53 -1.93
N LEU A 250 3.93 -25.09 -3.00
CA LEU A 250 4.54 -24.97 -4.32
C LEU A 250 5.68 -23.94 -4.31
N ALA A 251 5.45 -22.77 -3.75
CA ALA A 251 6.50 -21.75 -3.60
C ALA A 251 7.65 -22.21 -2.70
N ASP A 252 7.35 -22.89 -1.58
CA ASP A 252 8.35 -23.46 -0.67
C ASP A 252 9.29 -24.43 -1.40
N GLY A 253 8.75 -25.25 -2.29
CA GLY A 253 9.55 -26.16 -3.14
C GLY A 253 10.54 -25.41 -4.02
N VAL A 254 10.11 -24.34 -4.70
CA VAL A 254 10.96 -23.50 -5.54
C VAL A 254 12.02 -22.76 -4.70
N ASN A 255 11.62 -22.25 -3.53
CA ASN A 255 12.55 -21.58 -2.61
C ASN A 255 13.71 -22.47 -2.18
N LYS A 256 13.47 -23.76 -1.96
CA LYS A 256 14.53 -24.74 -1.62
C LYS A 256 15.57 -24.89 -2.72
N ASP A 257 15.17 -24.79 -3.99
CA ASP A 257 16.13 -24.85 -5.11
C ASP A 257 16.91 -23.53 -5.21
N ILE A 258 16.28 -22.38 -4.98
CA ILE A 258 16.96 -21.08 -4.91
C ILE A 258 17.96 -21.07 -3.74
N ILE A 259 17.61 -21.63 -2.58
CA ILE A 259 18.52 -21.73 -1.42
C ILE A 259 19.77 -22.53 -1.75
N LYS A 260 19.65 -23.65 -2.46
CA LYS A 260 20.83 -24.44 -2.94
C LYS A 260 21.73 -23.59 -3.84
N PHE A 261 21.15 -22.73 -4.68
CA PHE A 261 21.91 -21.79 -5.50
C PHE A 261 22.63 -20.75 -4.65
N ILE A 262 21.95 -20.16 -3.64
CA ILE A 262 22.56 -19.21 -2.70
C ILE A 262 23.69 -19.88 -1.89
N ASP A 263 23.48 -21.12 -1.41
CA ASP A 263 24.50 -21.87 -0.68
C ASP A 263 25.77 -22.06 -1.51
N LYS A 264 25.65 -22.30 -2.82
CA LYS A 264 26.81 -22.36 -3.74
C LYS A 264 27.54 -21.01 -3.82
N ILE A 265 26.81 -19.89 -3.90
CA ILE A 265 27.42 -18.55 -3.91
C ILE A 265 28.14 -18.28 -2.60
N VAL A 266 27.51 -18.60 -1.46
CA VAL A 266 28.11 -18.43 -0.13
C VAL A 266 29.36 -19.28 0.07
N ALA A 267 29.36 -20.52 -0.41
CA ALA A 267 30.53 -21.40 -0.35
C ALA A 267 31.76 -20.84 -1.10
N GLU A 268 31.54 -20.07 -2.18
CA GLU A 268 32.61 -19.52 -2.99
C GLU A 268 32.99 -18.07 -2.63
N CYS A 269 32.02 -17.25 -2.12
CA CYS A 269 32.19 -15.81 -1.91
C CYS A 269 31.89 -15.37 -0.47
N GLY A 270 31.38 -16.26 0.38
CA GLY A 270 30.98 -15.91 1.75
C GLY A 270 32.17 -15.48 2.60
N LYS A 271 32.00 -14.44 3.39
CA LYS A 271 32.99 -13.97 4.37
C LYS A 271 32.73 -14.63 5.73
N PRO A 272 33.79 -14.86 6.54
CA PRO A 272 33.63 -15.25 7.95
C PRO A 272 32.78 -14.21 8.68
N LYS A 273 31.85 -14.70 9.50
CA LYS A 273 30.99 -13.79 10.28
C LYS A 273 31.79 -13.10 11.37
N HIS A 274 31.58 -11.78 11.56
CA HIS A 274 32.28 -11.01 12.58
C HIS A 274 31.77 -11.34 13.99
N GLU A 275 32.65 -11.24 14.96
CA GLU A 275 32.29 -11.30 16.37
C GLU A 275 31.58 -10.00 16.79
N TYR A 276 30.62 -10.11 17.70
CA TYR A 276 29.87 -8.95 18.22
C TYR A 276 29.72 -9.03 19.73
N THR A 277 29.45 -7.90 20.35
CA THR A 277 29.17 -7.85 21.78
C THR A 277 27.74 -8.33 22.02
N SER A 278 27.60 -9.46 22.73
CA SER A 278 26.28 -9.98 23.14
C SER A 278 25.65 -9.04 24.18
N CYS A 279 24.37 -8.72 23.99
CA CYS A 279 23.54 -7.98 24.93
C CYS A 279 22.65 -8.93 25.77
N ALA A 280 23.06 -10.18 25.93
CA ALA A 280 22.34 -11.14 26.77
C ALA A 280 22.38 -10.72 28.25
N ILE A 281 21.27 -10.94 28.95
CA ILE A 281 21.15 -10.62 30.37
C ILE A 281 21.98 -11.60 31.20
N PRO A 282 22.80 -11.11 32.17
CA PRO A 282 23.58 -11.97 33.06
C PRO A 282 22.66 -12.94 33.82
N GLU A 283 23.07 -14.21 33.93
CA GLU A 283 22.27 -15.23 34.66
C GLU A 283 22.13 -14.89 36.15
N GLU A 284 23.16 -14.23 36.74
CA GLU A 284 23.15 -13.78 38.12
C GLU A 284 22.08 -12.74 38.41
N LEU A 285 21.90 -11.75 37.53
CA LEU A 285 20.78 -10.79 37.62
C LEU A 285 19.43 -11.50 37.53
N PHE A 286 19.32 -12.43 36.60
CA PHE A 286 18.07 -13.17 36.38
C PHE A 286 17.73 -14.06 37.62
N ALA A 287 18.73 -14.65 38.29
CA ALA A 287 18.56 -15.41 39.50
C ALA A 287 18.14 -14.51 40.65
N ALA A 288 18.79 -13.34 40.83
CA ALA A 288 18.47 -12.38 41.87
C ALA A 288 17.04 -11.82 41.76
N ILE A 289 16.59 -11.55 40.53
CA ILE A 289 15.19 -11.14 40.28
C ILE A 289 14.22 -12.24 40.71
N LYS A 290 14.50 -13.51 40.43
CA LYS A 290 13.63 -14.63 40.83
C LYS A 290 13.58 -14.88 42.32
N GLU A 291 14.62 -14.51 43.07
CA GLU A 291 14.59 -14.57 44.53
C GLU A 291 13.66 -13.52 45.13
N ILE A 292 13.58 -12.34 44.50
CA ILE A 292 12.71 -11.24 44.93
C ILE A 292 11.27 -11.46 44.49
N VAL A 293 11.10 -11.93 43.24
CA VAL A 293 9.80 -12.21 42.59
C VAL A 293 9.77 -13.66 42.13
N PRO A 294 9.33 -14.59 43.02
CA PRO A 294 9.21 -16.01 42.65
C PRO A 294 8.29 -16.23 41.44
N PRO A 295 8.45 -17.35 40.70
CA PRO A 295 7.66 -17.63 39.50
C PRO A 295 6.13 -17.62 39.73
N ALA A 296 5.67 -18.04 40.91
CA ALA A 296 4.25 -18.03 41.26
C ALA A 296 3.70 -16.59 41.39
N ASP A 297 4.49 -15.69 41.97
CA ASP A 297 4.12 -14.28 42.12
C ASP A 297 4.12 -13.59 40.75
N MET A 298 5.09 -13.90 39.88
CA MET A 298 5.15 -13.41 38.51
C MET A 298 3.92 -13.84 37.70
N GLU A 299 3.46 -15.07 37.84
CA GLU A 299 2.21 -15.55 37.20
C GLU A 299 0.99 -14.73 37.65
N VAL A 300 0.89 -14.40 38.94
CA VAL A 300 -0.18 -13.55 39.49
C VAL A 300 -0.12 -12.13 38.93
N LEU A 301 1.08 -11.56 38.80
CA LEU A 301 1.28 -10.24 38.20
C LEU A 301 0.82 -10.21 36.74
N MET A 302 1.12 -11.26 35.97
CA MET A 302 0.81 -11.37 34.53
C MET A 302 -0.66 -11.74 34.26
N PHE A 303 -1.35 -12.36 35.21
CA PHE A 303 -2.74 -12.78 35.02
C PHE A 303 -3.72 -11.66 35.33
N SER A 304 -4.18 -10.98 34.28
CA SER A 304 -5.25 -9.96 34.33
C SER A 304 -5.90 -9.77 32.97
N PRO A 305 -7.23 -9.68 32.88
CA PRO A 305 -7.94 -9.33 31.65
C PRO A 305 -7.66 -7.88 31.23
N GLU A 306 -7.35 -6.99 32.17
CA GLU A 306 -7.13 -5.57 31.94
C GLU A 306 -5.63 -5.26 31.76
N LYS A 307 -5.29 -4.70 30.59
CA LYS A 307 -3.92 -4.31 30.25
C LYS A 307 -3.33 -3.33 31.27
N GLN A 308 -4.06 -2.28 31.61
CA GLN A 308 -3.58 -1.21 32.52
C GLN A 308 -3.23 -1.74 33.91
N VAL A 309 -4.09 -2.62 34.47
CA VAL A 309 -3.83 -3.23 35.78
C VAL A 309 -2.55 -4.05 35.80
N ARG A 310 -2.29 -4.77 34.71
CA ARG A 310 -1.06 -5.55 34.54
C ARG A 310 0.16 -4.66 34.44
N GLU A 311 0.10 -3.61 33.64
CA GLU A 311 1.20 -2.65 33.46
C GLU A 311 1.55 -1.89 34.75
N GLU A 312 0.55 -1.52 35.56
CA GLU A 312 0.75 -0.90 36.85
C GLU A 312 1.46 -1.83 37.84
N ARG A 313 1.04 -3.12 37.90
CA ARG A 313 1.70 -4.13 38.74
C ARG A 313 3.16 -4.34 38.35
N ILE A 314 3.45 -4.44 37.05
CA ILE A 314 4.80 -4.63 36.53
C ILE A 314 5.65 -3.39 36.81
N ARG A 315 5.11 -2.19 36.68
CA ARG A 315 5.83 -0.93 37.02
C ARG A 315 6.23 -0.91 38.51
N ALA A 316 5.27 -1.18 39.40
CA ALA A 316 5.55 -1.22 40.82
C ALA A 316 6.62 -2.28 41.21
N MET A 317 6.61 -3.42 40.48
CA MET A 317 7.65 -4.45 40.65
C MET A 317 9.01 -3.94 40.17
N LYS A 318 9.10 -3.29 39.01
CA LYS A 318 10.36 -2.70 38.50
C LYS A 318 10.92 -1.65 39.44
N ASP A 319 10.08 -0.78 40.00
CA ASP A 319 10.49 0.23 41.00
C ASP A 319 11.10 -0.46 42.24
N THR A 320 10.46 -1.56 42.71
CA THR A 320 10.98 -2.34 43.85
C THR A 320 12.33 -2.99 43.54
N LEU A 321 12.52 -3.52 42.30
CA LEU A 321 13.80 -4.08 41.89
C LEU A 321 14.89 -3.02 41.78
N ALA A 322 14.56 -1.85 41.22
CA ALA A 322 15.50 -0.74 41.13
C ALA A 322 15.97 -0.26 42.52
N GLU A 323 15.06 -0.18 43.50
CA GLU A 323 15.42 0.12 44.88
C GLU A 323 16.36 -0.92 45.52
N LYS A 324 16.07 -2.22 45.30
CA LYS A 324 16.87 -3.32 45.88
C LYS A 324 18.23 -3.48 45.24
N PHE A 325 18.37 -3.14 43.97
CA PHE A 325 19.62 -3.22 43.20
C PHE A 325 20.33 -1.86 43.11
N ALA A 326 19.92 -0.85 43.91
CA ALA A 326 20.48 0.51 43.86
C ALA A 326 22.03 0.57 44.08
N GLU A 327 22.61 -0.41 44.79
CA GLU A 327 24.05 -0.51 45.02
C GLU A 327 24.82 -1.16 43.85
N ASN A 328 24.11 -1.75 42.84
CA ASN A 328 24.73 -2.39 41.70
C ASN A 328 24.42 -1.61 40.41
N GLU A 329 25.29 -0.61 40.14
CA GLU A 329 25.13 0.31 38.99
C GLU A 329 25.11 -0.42 37.64
N ASP A 330 25.77 -1.58 37.53
CA ASP A 330 25.80 -2.38 36.25
C ASP A 330 24.48 -3.07 35.97
N TRP A 331 23.67 -3.35 36.99
CA TRP A 331 22.39 -4.04 36.83
C TRP A 331 21.20 -3.11 36.53
N LEU A 332 21.27 -1.86 37.02
CA LEU A 332 20.18 -0.90 36.90
C LEU A 332 19.69 -0.71 35.45
N PRO A 333 20.55 -0.50 34.44
CA PRO A 333 20.13 -0.32 33.07
C PRO A 333 19.56 -1.61 32.42
N LEU A 334 19.82 -2.78 33.04
CA LEU A 334 19.40 -4.08 32.51
C LEU A 334 18.07 -4.59 33.10
N ILE A 335 17.52 -3.93 34.12
CA ILE A 335 16.31 -4.37 34.84
C ILE A 335 15.13 -4.49 33.87
N ASP A 336 14.92 -3.51 33.01
CA ASP A 336 13.78 -3.50 32.08
C ASP A 336 13.81 -4.69 31.14
N GLU A 337 14.95 -4.98 30.53
CA GLU A 337 15.11 -6.12 29.63
C GLU A 337 15.05 -7.46 30.38
N ALA A 338 15.62 -7.54 31.58
CA ALA A 338 15.56 -8.74 32.41
C ALA A 338 14.12 -9.07 32.84
N VAL A 339 13.36 -8.06 33.24
CA VAL A 339 11.93 -8.21 33.57
C VAL A 339 11.15 -8.61 32.33
N TYR A 340 11.36 -7.96 31.18
CA TYR A 340 10.70 -8.33 29.91
C TYR A 340 10.94 -9.80 29.53
N GLN A 341 12.16 -10.30 29.68
CA GLN A 341 12.46 -11.70 29.42
C GLN A 341 11.81 -12.63 30.46
N TYR A 342 11.68 -12.20 31.70
CA TYR A 342 11.00 -12.96 32.73
C TYR A 342 9.49 -13.06 32.49
N GLU A 343 8.85 -11.93 32.14
CA GLU A 343 7.46 -11.88 31.71
C GLU A 343 7.23 -12.84 30.54
N LYS A 344 8.08 -12.75 29.52
CA LYS A 344 8.00 -13.62 28.32
C LYS A 344 8.08 -15.09 28.68
N LYS A 345 9.05 -15.50 29.51
CA LYS A 345 9.20 -16.90 29.97
C LYS A 345 7.97 -17.36 30.76
N THR A 346 7.43 -16.50 31.61
CA THR A 346 6.26 -16.80 32.44
C THR A 346 5.00 -16.98 31.58
N VAL A 347 4.69 -16.04 30.68
CA VAL A 347 3.51 -16.12 29.82
C VAL A 347 3.60 -17.31 28.86
N ARG A 348 4.77 -17.59 28.30
CA ARG A 348 4.97 -18.76 27.43
C ARG A 348 4.75 -20.06 28.18
N LYS A 349 5.22 -20.18 29.44
CA LYS A 349 4.96 -21.34 30.31
C LYS A 349 3.47 -21.47 30.60
N MET A 350 2.78 -20.39 30.97
CA MET A 350 1.33 -20.39 31.20
C MET A 350 0.57 -20.95 30.00
N ILE A 351 0.91 -20.51 28.79
CA ILE A 351 0.24 -20.94 27.56
C ILE A 351 0.58 -22.40 27.21
N LEU A 352 1.87 -22.76 27.18
CA LEU A 352 2.33 -24.08 26.72
C LEU A 352 2.03 -25.19 27.70
N LYS A 353 2.34 -24.98 29.01
CA LYS A 353 2.29 -26.04 30.02
C LYS A 353 0.98 -26.04 30.81
N ASP A 354 0.53 -24.83 31.18
CA ASP A 354 -0.63 -24.68 32.04
C ASP A 354 -1.94 -24.51 31.26
N GLN A 355 -1.86 -24.40 29.92
CA GLN A 355 -2.97 -24.16 28.99
C GLN A 355 -3.85 -22.97 29.44
N LYS A 356 -3.21 -21.89 29.86
CA LYS A 356 -3.84 -20.72 30.46
C LYS A 356 -3.36 -19.44 29.76
N ARG A 357 -4.28 -18.67 29.20
CA ARG A 357 -3.98 -17.35 28.62
C ARG A 357 -3.90 -16.28 29.72
N PRO A 358 -3.10 -15.21 29.54
CA PRO A 358 -2.96 -14.14 30.55
C PRO A 358 -4.25 -13.43 30.92
N ASP A 359 -5.24 -13.40 30.04
CA ASP A 359 -6.56 -12.81 30.27
C ASP A 359 -7.65 -13.82 30.66
N GLY A 360 -7.30 -15.10 30.83
CA GLY A 360 -8.18 -16.16 31.27
C GLY A 360 -9.06 -16.77 30.18
N ARG A 361 -8.91 -16.37 28.90
CA ARG A 361 -9.64 -16.97 27.77
C ARG A 361 -9.14 -18.39 27.45
N GLU A 362 -10.02 -19.19 26.85
CA GLU A 362 -9.65 -20.43 26.18
C GLU A 362 -8.82 -20.17 24.92
N MET A 363 -8.03 -21.17 24.46
CA MET A 363 -7.11 -21.03 23.32
C MET A 363 -7.80 -20.65 22.00
N THR A 364 -9.07 -20.99 21.84
CA THR A 364 -9.89 -20.68 20.67
C THR A 364 -10.86 -19.51 20.87
N GLN A 365 -10.94 -18.99 22.09
CA GLN A 365 -11.92 -17.97 22.44
C GLN A 365 -11.54 -16.59 21.87
N ILE A 366 -12.49 -15.94 21.19
CA ILE A 366 -12.40 -14.57 20.70
C ILE A 366 -12.82 -13.61 21.84
N ARG A 367 -12.16 -12.45 21.92
CA ARG A 367 -12.54 -11.36 22.84
C ARG A 367 -14.00 -10.91 22.63
N PRO A 368 -14.65 -10.29 23.61
CA PRO A 368 -15.99 -9.72 23.43
C PRO A 368 -16.07 -8.81 22.20
N LEU A 369 -17.12 -8.99 21.39
CA LEU A 369 -17.32 -8.29 20.13
C LEU A 369 -18.49 -7.30 20.24
N ALA A 370 -18.33 -6.13 19.64
CA ALA A 370 -19.42 -5.16 19.40
C ALA A 370 -19.20 -4.45 18.06
N ALA A 371 -20.29 -4.15 17.38
CA ALA A 371 -20.26 -3.43 16.11
C ALA A 371 -21.43 -2.45 15.99
N GLU A 372 -21.16 -1.28 15.45
CA GLU A 372 -22.16 -0.24 15.22
C GLU A 372 -21.91 0.41 13.86
N VAL A 373 -22.96 0.86 13.19
CA VAL A 373 -22.89 1.65 11.94
C VAL A 373 -23.52 3.02 12.14
N ASP A 374 -23.20 3.98 11.25
CA ASP A 374 -23.72 5.35 11.28
C ASP A 374 -23.35 6.19 12.51
N ILE A 375 -22.22 5.90 13.11
CA ILE A 375 -21.76 6.61 14.31
C ILE A 375 -21.34 8.06 14.06
N ILE A 376 -20.99 8.40 12.82
CA ILE A 376 -20.59 9.75 12.40
C ILE A 376 -21.68 10.35 11.48
N PRO A 377 -22.37 11.45 11.88
CA PRO A 377 -23.61 11.86 11.22
C PRO A 377 -23.50 12.40 9.79
N ARG A 378 -22.37 13.01 9.39
CA ARG A 378 -22.26 13.76 8.13
C ARG A 378 -21.35 13.11 7.09
N VAL A 379 -20.86 11.94 7.34
CA VAL A 379 -20.02 11.17 6.42
C VAL A 379 -20.87 10.32 5.46
N HIS A 380 -20.24 9.69 4.48
CA HIS A 380 -20.98 8.89 3.51
C HIS A 380 -21.29 7.49 4.01
N GLY A 381 -20.45 6.93 4.88
CA GLY A 381 -20.65 5.71 5.65
C GLY A 381 -19.69 5.69 6.82
N SER A 382 -20.09 5.11 7.93
CA SER A 382 -19.20 4.92 9.09
C SER A 382 -19.60 3.72 9.92
N SER A 383 -18.62 3.14 10.59
CA SER A 383 -18.83 2.06 11.54
C SER A 383 -17.82 2.12 12.68
N MET A 384 -18.16 1.46 13.78
CA MET A 384 -17.25 1.13 14.85
C MET A 384 -17.22 -0.38 15.05
N PHE A 385 -16.02 -0.94 15.11
CA PHE A 385 -15.81 -2.34 15.47
C PHE A 385 -14.94 -2.42 16.71
N THR A 386 -15.45 -3.12 17.72
CA THR A 386 -14.77 -3.33 19.01
C THR A 386 -14.54 -4.81 19.24
N ARG A 387 -13.32 -5.17 19.62
CA ARG A 387 -12.92 -6.51 20.02
C ARG A 387 -12.08 -6.44 21.29
N GLY A 388 -12.71 -6.63 22.42
CA GLY A 388 -12.12 -6.36 23.74
C GLY A 388 -11.61 -4.91 23.81
N GLN A 389 -10.34 -4.75 24.13
CA GLN A 389 -9.66 -3.45 24.19
C GLN A 389 -9.02 -3.05 22.84
N THR A 390 -9.64 -3.40 21.74
CA THR A 390 -9.25 -2.93 20.39
C THR A 390 -10.47 -2.35 19.72
N GLN A 391 -10.44 -1.05 19.42
CA GLN A 391 -11.57 -0.30 18.86
C GLN A 391 -11.14 0.52 17.65
N ILE A 392 -11.84 0.31 16.54
CA ILE A 392 -11.60 0.99 15.26
C ILE A 392 -12.88 1.69 14.80
N CYS A 393 -12.75 2.97 14.52
CA CYS A 393 -13.76 3.73 13.77
C CYS A 393 -13.31 3.82 12.31
N ASP A 394 -14.17 3.40 11.38
CA ASP A 394 -13.90 3.55 9.96
C ASP A 394 -14.91 4.49 9.30
N VAL A 395 -14.43 5.29 8.35
CA VAL A 395 -15.21 6.31 7.65
C VAL A 395 -14.98 6.19 6.15
N VAL A 396 -16.07 6.05 5.40
CA VAL A 396 -16.04 5.99 3.93
C VAL A 396 -16.46 7.32 3.32
N THR A 397 -15.70 7.76 2.32
CA THR A 397 -16.00 8.88 1.44
C THR A 397 -16.11 8.39 0.01
N LEU A 398 -17.19 8.74 -0.67
CA LEU A 398 -17.44 8.50 -2.08
C LEU A 398 -17.22 9.78 -2.88
N ALA A 399 -16.57 9.68 -4.02
CA ALA A 399 -16.29 10.83 -4.90
C ALA A 399 -16.33 10.39 -6.37
N PRO A 400 -16.40 11.33 -7.35
CA PRO A 400 -16.23 11.00 -8.76
C PRO A 400 -14.89 10.30 -9.06
N LEU A 401 -14.83 9.53 -10.15
CA LEU A 401 -13.62 8.82 -10.58
C LEU A 401 -12.42 9.74 -10.82
N ALA A 402 -12.65 10.99 -11.22
CA ALA A 402 -11.60 12.00 -11.36
C ALA A 402 -10.83 12.29 -10.04
N ASP A 403 -11.41 11.94 -8.88
CA ASP A 403 -10.76 12.06 -7.58
C ASP A 403 -9.98 10.79 -7.17
N ALA A 404 -9.87 9.78 -8.07
CA ALA A 404 -9.05 8.59 -7.83
C ALA A 404 -7.57 8.98 -7.64
N GLN A 405 -6.87 8.23 -6.81
CA GLN A 405 -5.45 8.47 -6.56
C GLN A 405 -4.64 8.16 -7.83
N ARG A 406 -3.94 9.16 -8.33
CA ARG A 406 -3.00 8.95 -9.43
C ARG A 406 -1.70 8.35 -8.92
N LEU A 407 -1.30 7.24 -9.53
CA LEU A 407 -0.03 6.57 -9.22
C LEU A 407 1.06 7.01 -10.20
N ASP A 408 2.24 7.31 -9.67
CA ASP A 408 3.45 7.64 -10.43
C ASP A 408 4.56 6.71 -9.92
N GLY A 409 4.66 5.52 -10.49
CA GLY A 409 5.54 4.44 -10.05
C GLY A 409 6.26 3.75 -11.21
N LEU A 410 6.97 2.66 -10.87
CA LEU A 410 7.69 1.82 -11.85
C LEU A 410 6.74 0.89 -12.62
N ASP A 411 5.55 0.62 -12.10
CA ASP A 411 4.52 -0.13 -12.81
C ASP A 411 3.79 0.82 -13.77
N GLU A 412 3.80 0.48 -15.07
CA GLU A 412 3.16 1.26 -16.11
C GLU A 412 1.69 0.87 -16.34
N THR A 413 1.27 -0.27 -15.79
CA THR A 413 -0.06 -0.84 -16.02
C THR A 413 -1.13 -0.24 -15.11
N VAL A 414 -0.75 0.28 -13.93
CA VAL A 414 -1.66 0.88 -12.96
C VAL A 414 -1.42 2.38 -12.88
N VAL A 415 -2.32 3.18 -13.46
CA VAL A 415 -2.21 4.65 -13.47
C VAL A 415 -3.06 5.28 -12.38
N ASN A 416 -4.24 4.71 -12.08
CA ASN A 416 -5.19 5.24 -11.11
C ASN A 416 -5.61 4.14 -10.12
N LYS A 417 -5.71 4.52 -8.85
CA LYS A 417 -6.18 3.69 -7.75
C LYS A 417 -7.53 4.23 -7.29
N ARG A 418 -8.61 3.53 -7.66
CA ARG A 418 -10.00 3.92 -7.36
C ARG A 418 -10.38 3.70 -5.90
N TYR A 419 -9.92 2.61 -5.30
CA TYR A 419 -10.12 2.28 -3.90
C TYR A 419 -8.86 2.58 -3.09
N MET A 420 -9.01 3.40 -2.06
CA MET A 420 -7.94 3.79 -1.14
C MET A 420 -8.35 3.43 0.28
N HIS A 421 -7.50 2.71 0.99
CA HIS A 421 -7.70 2.43 2.41
C HIS A 421 -6.57 3.01 3.25
N HIS A 422 -6.86 4.02 4.05
CA HIS A 422 -5.92 4.66 4.95
C HIS A 422 -6.15 4.20 6.39
N TYR A 423 -5.08 4.02 7.12
CA TYR A 423 -5.08 3.57 8.50
C TYR A 423 -4.26 4.52 9.37
N ASN A 424 -4.83 4.99 10.47
CA ASN A 424 -4.21 5.89 11.42
C ASN A 424 -4.10 5.22 12.80
N PHE A 425 -2.92 5.38 13.42
CA PHE A 425 -2.61 4.82 14.74
C PHE A 425 -2.06 5.92 15.65
N PRO A 426 -2.92 6.78 16.22
CA PRO A 426 -2.52 7.85 17.10
C PRO A 426 -2.01 7.29 18.44
N SER A 427 -1.09 8.00 19.07
CA SER A 427 -0.43 7.57 20.32
C SER A 427 -1.39 7.35 21.50
N TYR A 428 -2.49 8.10 21.55
CA TYR A 428 -3.50 7.92 22.59
C TYR A 428 -4.16 6.54 22.56
N SER A 429 -4.17 5.85 21.41
CA SER A 429 -4.78 4.52 21.27
C SER A 429 -4.09 3.45 22.13
N VAL A 430 -2.86 3.68 22.53
CA VAL A 430 -2.07 2.84 23.44
C VAL A 430 -1.69 3.55 24.74
N GLY A 431 -2.23 4.76 24.99
CA GLY A 431 -1.95 5.54 26.19
C GLY A 431 -0.59 6.26 26.19
N GLU A 432 0.04 6.42 25.02
CA GLU A 432 1.33 7.10 24.90
C GLU A 432 1.19 8.57 24.49
N THR A 433 2.21 9.37 24.82
CA THR A 433 2.32 10.77 24.41
C THR A 433 3.39 10.91 23.33
N LYS A 434 2.98 11.10 22.08
CA LYS A 434 3.89 11.34 20.94
C LYS A 434 3.32 12.43 20.03
N PRO A 435 4.17 13.29 19.43
CA PRO A 435 3.71 14.23 18.42
C PRO A 435 3.23 13.50 17.15
N SER A 436 2.15 13.98 16.54
CA SER A 436 1.68 13.47 15.26
C SER A 436 2.63 13.89 14.14
N ARG A 437 3.20 12.92 13.42
CA ARG A 437 4.17 13.15 12.31
C ARG A 437 3.68 12.59 10.97
N GLY A 438 2.40 12.24 10.87
CA GLY A 438 1.83 11.51 9.73
C GLY A 438 2.09 9.99 9.79
N PRO A 439 1.60 9.22 8.82
CA PRO A 439 1.65 7.76 8.84
C PRO A 439 3.08 7.24 8.71
N GLY A 440 3.45 6.33 9.60
CA GLY A 440 4.69 5.58 9.55
C GLY A 440 4.57 4.32 8.68
N ARG A 441 5.70 3.60 8.50
CA ARG A 441 5.75 2.35 7.70
C ARG A 441 4.76 1.28 8.19
N ARG A 442 4.51 1.21 9.51
CA ARG A 442 3.55 0.26 10.09
C ARG A 442 2.12 0.59 9.69
N GLU A 443 1.75 1.86 9.76
CA GLU A 443 0.41 2.35 9.38
C GLU A 443 0.13 2.13 7.90
N ILE A 444 1.09 2.42 7.03
CA ILE A 444 1.00 2.12 5.58
C ILE A 444 0.78 0.61 5.36
N GLY A 445 1.54 -0.25 6.04
CA GLY A 445 1.40 -1.70 5.92
C GLY A 445 0.05 -2.24 6.41
N HIS A 446 -0.50 -1.67 7.50
CA HIS A 446 -1.82 -2.05 8.02
C HIS A 446 -2.94 -1.60 7.09
N GLY A 447 -2.87 -0.39 6.55
CA GLY A 447 -3.80 0.12 5.55
C GLY A 447 -3.82 -0.73 4.30
N ALA A 448 -2.65 -1.04 3.73
CA ALA A 448 -2.51 -1.86 2.54
C ALA A 448 -3.05 -3.31 2.73
N LEU A 449 -2.93 -3.88 3.95
CA LEU A 449 -3.51 -5.19 4.23
C LEU A 449 -5.05 -5.15 4.19
N ALA A 450 -5.68 -4.15 4.82
CA ALA A 450 -7.12 -3.99 4.82
C ALA A 450 -7.65 -3.64 3.42
N GLU A 451 -6.91 -2.82 2.65
CA GLU A 451 -7.22 -2.52 1.26
C GLU A 451 -7.25 -3.78 0.40
N ARG A 452 -6.19 -4.57 0.46
CA ARG A 452 -6.05 -5.84 -0.26
C ARG A 452 -7.15 -6.83 0.13
N ALA A 453 -7.54 -6.84 1.40
CA ALA A 453 -8.60 -7.72 1.92
C ALA A 453 -9.98 -7.42 1.33
N LEU A 454 -10.28 -6.15 1.04
CA LEU A 454 -11.60 -5.70 0.61
C LEU A 454 -11.71 -5.53 -0.91
N LEU A 455 -10.59 -5.31 -1.60
CA LEU A 455 -10.56 -5.11 -3.05
C LEU A 455 -11.31 -6.18 -3.86
N PRO A 456 -11.21 -7.50 -3.56
CA PRO A 456 -11.89 -8.54 -4.33
C PRO A 456 -13.41 -8.53 -4.27
N VAL A 457 -13.98 -7.89 -3.25
CA VAL A 457 -15.45 -7.84 -3.05
C VAL A 457 -16.06 -6.52 -3.50
N LEU A 458 -15.26 -5.56 -3.93
CA LEU A 458 -15.78 -4.28 -4.44
C LEU A 458 -16.46 -4.48 -5.81
N PRO A 459 -17.50 -3.69 -6.11
CA PRO A 459 -18.13 -3.67 -7.43
C PRO A 459 -17.16 -3.16 -8.50
N SER A 460 -17.40 -3.50 -9.75
CA SER A 460 -16.65 -2.94 -10.89
C SER A 460 -16.88 -1.43 -11.02
N GLU A 461 -16.08 -0.78 -11.85
CA GLU A 461 -16.24 0.66 -12.13
C GLU A 461 -17.54 0.96 -12.88
N GLU A 462 -17.97 0.04 -13.74
CA GLU A 462 -19.23 0.16 -14.48
C GLU A 462 -20.45 0.00 -13.57
N GLU A 463 -20.37 -0.90 -12.57
CA GLU A 463 -21.46 -1.12 -11.61
C GLU A 463 -21.56 0.01 -10.56
N PHE A 464 -20.44 0.60 -10.17
CA PHE A 464 -20.38 1.62 -9.15
C PHE A 464 -19.27 2.65 -9.46
N PRO A 465 -19.56 3.69 -10.27
CA PRO A 465 -18.57 4.62 -10.83
C PRO A 465 -18.08 5.66 -9.84
N TYR A 466 -17.61 5.22 -8.67
CA TYR A 466 -17.07 6.08 -7.62
C TYR A 466 -15.61 5.77 -7.32
N ALA A 467 -14.84 6.80 -7.06
CA ALA A 467 -13.63 6.68 -6.24
C ALA A 467 -14.05 6.52 -4.77
N ILE A 468 -13.47 5.55 -4.08
CA ILE A 468 -13.85 5.15 -2.73
C ILE A 468 -12.63 5.34 -1.82
N ARG A 469 -12.79 6.12 -0.76
CA ARG A 469 -11.77 6.29 0.28
C ARG A 469 -12.31 5.84 1.63
N ALA A 470 -11.75 4.77 2.19
CA ALA A 470 -11.94 4.33 3.56
C ALA A 470 -10.81 4.85 4.45
N VAL A 471 -11.12 5.29 5.65
CA VAL A 471 -10.15 5.75 6.64
C VAL A 471 -10.47 5.11 7.98
N SER A 472 -9.58 4.25 8.45
CA SER A 472 -9.68 3.61 9.76
C SER A 472 -8.89 4.40 10.80
N GLU A 473 -9.59 4.89 11.81
CA GLU A 473 -9.02 5.56 12.98
C GLU A 473 -8.96 4.60 14.17
N THR A 474 -7.79 4.34 14.70
CA THR A 474 -7.62 3.48 15.87
C THR A 474 -7.90 4.28 17.14
N PHE A 475 -9.02 3.97 17.82
CA PHE A 475 -9.37 4.63 19.08
C PHE A 475 -8.73 3.95 20.27
N GLU A 476 -8.65 2.61 20.27
CA GLU A 476 -7.98 1.82 21.31
C GLU A 476 -7.30 0.61 20.69
N SER A 477 -6.14 0.20 21.23
CA SER A 477 -5.37 -0.93 20.72
C SER A 477 -4.80 -1.82 21.82
N ASN A 478 -5.19 -3.10 21.75
CA ASN A 478 -4.56 -4.21 22.47
C ASN A 478 -4.39 -5.42 21.53
N GLY A 479 -3.68 -5.22 20.41
CA GLY A 479 -3.35 -6.26 19.44
C GLY A 479 -4.34 -6.43 18.28
N SER A 480 -3.80 -6.77 17.12
CA SER A 480 -4.51 -7.10 15.87
C SER A 480 -5.49 -6.03 15.37
N THR A 481 -5.06 -4.77 15.40
CA THR A 481 -5.88 -3.62 14.96
C THR A 481 -6.18 -3.62 13.46
N SER A 482 -5.26 -4.10 12.61
CA SER A 482 -5.49 -4.20 11.16
C SER A 482 -6.66 -5.12 10.80
N MET A 483 -6.87 -6.19 11.57
CA MET A 483 -8.00 -7.09 11.36
C MET A 483 -9.32 -6.45 11.82
N ALA A 484 -9.30 -5.70 12.90
CA ALA A 484 -10.45 -4.89 13.32
C ALA A 484 -10.76 -3.78 12.28
N SER A 485 -9.74 -3.16 11.68
CA SER A 485 -9.87 -2.22 10.58
C SER A 485 -10.57 -2.84 9.37
N THR A 486 -10.18 -4.05 8.96
CA THR A 486 -10.86 -4.77 7.87
C THR A 486 -12.35 -4.99 8.15
N CYS A 487 -12.71 -5.42 9.37
CA CYS A 487 -14.10 -5.63 9.77
C CYS A 487 -14.89 -4.30 9.78
N ALA A 488 -14.33 -3.25 10.36
CA ALA A 488 -14.93 -1.92 10.38
C ALA A 488 -15.15 -1.38 8.96
N SER A 489 -14.10 -1.40 8.11
CA SER A 489 -14.21 -0.89 6.73
C SER A 489 -15.23 -1.65 5.90
N CYS A 490 -15.32 -2.97 6.06
CA CYS A 490 -16.36 -3.75 5.41
C CYS A 490 -17.76 -3.22 5.74
N MET A 491 -18.04 -2.99 7.03
CA MET A 491 -19.34 -2.45 7.46
C MET A 491 -19.57 -0.99 7.03
N SER A 492 -18.50 -0.16 7.04
CA SER A 492 -18.58 1.23 6.57
C SER A 492 -18.88 1.32 5.07
N LEU A 493 -18.28 0.44 4.25
CA LEU A 493 -18.59 0.33 2.82
C LEU A 493 -20.06 -0.05 2.61
N MET A 494 -20.54 -1.05 3.34
CA MET A 494 -21.96 -1.45 3.28
C MET A 494 -22.90 -0.32 3.73
N ALA A 495 -22.55 0.41 4.80
CA ALA A 495 -23.29 1.56 5.29
C ALA A 495 -23.27 2.75 4.32
N ALA A 496 -22.20 2.92 3.54
CA ALA A 496 -22.10 3.92 2.48
C ALA A 496 -22.96 3.60 1.24
N GLY A 497 -23.49 2.37 1.14
CA GLY A 497 -24.24 1.92 -0.03
C GLY A 497 -23.34 1.38 -1.15
N VAL A 498 -22.09 1.01 -0.85
CA VAL A 498 -21.23 0.31 -1.80
C VAL A 498 -21.71 -1.14 -1.91
N PRO A 499 -22.13 -1.61 -3.10
CA PRO A 499 -22.68 -2.96 -3.28
C PRO A 499 -21.56 -4.02 -3.34
N ILE A 500 -20.89 -4.23 -2.18
CA ILE A 500 -19.89 -5.28 -2.08
C ILE A 500 -20.50 -6.66 -2.32
N LYS A 501 -19.74 -7.56 -2.95
CA LYS A 501 -20.20 -8.92 -3.31
C LYS A 501 -20.54 -9.76 -2.07
N ARG A 502 -19.69 -9.69 -1.05
CA ARG A 502 -19.80 -10.45 0.21
C ARG A 502 -19.13 -9.70 1.34
N MET A 503 -19.57 -10.00 2.56
CA MET A 503 -18.94 -9.51 3.79
C MET A 503 -17.56 -10.12 3.96
N VAL A 504 -16.60 -9.30 4.38
CA VAL A 504 -15.21 -9.70 4.70
C VAL A 504 -14.95 -9.48 6.17
N ALA A 505 -14.42 -10.49 6.85
CA ALA A 505 -13.88 -10.34 8.20
C ALA A 505 -12.41 -10.73 8.25
N GLY A 506 -11.70 -10.25 9.26
CA GLY A 506 -10.30 -10.56 9.51
C GLY A 506 -10.05 -10.92 10.97
N ILE A 507 -9.11 -11.84 11.19
CA ILE A 507 -8.67 -12.25 12.52
C ILE A 507 -7.19 -12.63 12.49
N SER A 508 -6.54 -12.60 13.66
CA SER A 508 -5.18 -13.12 13.84
C SER A 508 -5.18 -14.43 14.62
N CYS A 509 -4.24 -15.30 14.25
CA CYS A 509 -3.87 -16.48 14.97
C CYS A 509 -2.42 -16.35 15.45
N GLY A 510 -2.19 -16.56 16.75
CA GLY A 510 -0.85 -16.59 17.35
C GLY A 510 -0.31 -17.98 17.50
N LEU A 511 0.97 -18.05 17.84
CA LEU A 511 1.70 -19.28 18.09
C LEU A 511 2.63 -19.10 19.28
N VAL A 512 2.68 -20.07 20.15
CA VAL A 512 3.72 -20.25 21.14
C VAL A 512 4.31 -21.64 20.95
N THR A 513 5.62 -21.73 20.69
CA THR A 513 6.35 -22.99 20.48
C THR A 513 7.11 -23.39 21.74
N GLY A 514 7.32 -24.67 21.95
CA GLY A 514 8.19 -25.22 22.97
C GLY A 514 9.57 -25.57 22.44
N GLU A 515 10.13 -26.68 22.92
CA GLU A 515 11.48 -27.12 22.58
C GLU A 515 11.56 -27.89 21.24
N THR A 516 10.46 -28.49 20.81
CA THR A 516 10.36 -29.25 19.56
C THR A 516 9.31 -28.66 18.62
N ASP A 517 9.37 -29.02 17.35
CA ASP A 517 8.41 -28.58 16.34
C ASP A 517 6.97 -29.07 16.59
N ASP A 518 6.81 -30.13 17.36
CA ASP A 518 5.49 -30.69 17.73
C ASP A 518 4.95 -30.13 19.08
N ASP A 519 5.79 -29.44 19.87
CA ASP A 519 5.39 -28.80 21.13
C ASP A 519 4.98 -27.34 20.83
N TYR A 520 3.72 -27.13 20.47
CA TYR A 520 3.20 -25.80 20.17
C TYR A 520 1.73 -25.62 20.53
N VAL A 521 1.33 -24.37 20.74
CA VAL A 521 -0.06 -23.97 20.96
C VAL A 521 -0.42 -22.83 19.99
N LEU A 522 -1.52 -23.01 19.26
CA LEU A 522 -2.14 -21.97 18.45
C LEU A 522 -3.14 -21.17 19.31
N LEU A 523 -3.19 -19.84 19.12
CA LEU A 523 -4.05 -18.92 19.85
C LEU A 523 -4.95 -18.17 18.88
N THR A 524 -6.26 -18.30 18.99
CA THR A 524 -7.19 -17.48 18.20
C THR A 524 -7.34 -16.12 18.86
N ASP A 525 -7.33 -15.04 18.05
CA ASP A 525 -7.48 -13.65 18.49
C ASP A 525 -6.47 -13.24 19.56
N ILE A 526 -5.23 -13.04 19.14
CA ILE A 526 -4.16 -12.61 20.05
C ILE A 526 -4.33 -11.16 20.50
N GLN A 527 -4.06 -10.94 21.80
CA GLN A 527 -3.87 -9.60 22.36
C GLN A 527 -2.41 -9.14 22.26
N GLY A 528 -2.14 -7.86 22.59
CA GLY A 528 -0.80 -7.28 22.47
C GLY A 528 0.29 -8.06 23.19
N LEU A 529 0.03 -8.55 24.42
CA LEU A 529 0.99 -9.33 25.17
C LEU A 529 1.34 -10.66 24.49
N GLU A 530 0.35 -11.33 23.89
CA GLU A 530 0.52 -12.59 23.18
C GLU A 530 1.21 -12.37 21.82
N ASP A 531 1.01 -11.20 21.18
CA ASP A 531 1.82 -10.78 20.04
C ASP A 531 3.27 -10.54 20.46
N PHE A 532 3.54 -9.81 21.54
CA PHE A 532 4.91 -9.53 21.99
C PHE A 532 5.71 -10.77 22.38
N PHE A 533 5.09 -11.69 23.13
CA PHE A 533 5.77 -12.87 23.71
C PHE A 533 5.63 -14.13 22.89
N GLY A 534 4.68 -14.17 21.95
CA GLY A 534 4.48 -15.26 21.02
C GLY A 534 5.51 -15.27 19.88
N ASP A 535 5.39 -16.27 19.04
CA ASP A 535 6.32 -16.58 17.95
C ASP A 535 5.74 -16.22 16.56
N MET A 536 4.42 -16.00 16.45
CA MET A 536 3.73 -15.72 15.20
C MET A 536 2.52 -14.80 15.42
N ASP A 537 2.33 -13.89 14.48
CA ASP A 537 1.09 -13.13 14.23
C ASP A 537 0.63 -13.45 12.80
N PHE A 538 -0.29 -14.39 12.65
CA PHE A 538 -0.82 -14.88 11.39
C PHE A 538 -2.19 -14.28 11.13
N LYS A 539 -2.25 -13.29 10.25
CA LYS A 539 -3.47 -12.55 9.91
C LYS A 539 -4.10 -13.12 8.65
N VAL A 540 -5.39 -13.46 8.72
CA VAL A 540 -6.15 -13.95 7.57
C VAL A 540 -7.46 -13.20 7.46
N THR A 541 -7.74 -12.69 6.29
CA THR A 541 -9.02 -12.08 5.91
C THR A 541 -9.72 -12.92 4.87
N GLY A 542 -11.03 -12.82 4.78
CA GLY A 542 -11.78 -13.53 3.75
C GLY A 542 -13.28 -13.43 3.96
N THR A 543 -13.98 -14.00 2.99
CA THR A 543 -15.44 -14.12 2.94
C THR A 543 -15.88 -15.51 3.43
N THR A 544 -17.13 -15.87 3.20
CA THR A 544 -17.64 -17.24 3.39
C THR A 544 -17.05 -18.22 2.36
N GLU A 545 -16.67 -17.75 1.19
CA GLU A 545 -16.17 -18.56 0.07
C GLU A 545 -14.68 -18.87 0.17
N GLY A 546 -13.87 -17.87 0.58
CA GLY A 546 -12.43 -18.06 0.63
C GLY A 546 -11.65 -16.87 1.19
N ILE A 547 -10.33 -16.98 1.08
CA ILE A 547 -9.35 -16.03 1.57
C ILE A 547 -9.24 -14.84 0.60
N THR A 548 -9.20 -13.63 1.14
CA THR A 548 -8.94 -12.40 0.37
C THR A 548 -7.55 -11.82 0.63
N ALA A 549 -7.00 -11.95 1.86
CA ALA A 549 -5.60 -11.60 2.12
C ALA A 549 -5.01 -12.41 3.29
N ILE A 550 -3.68 -12.59 3.24
CA ILE A 550 -2.87 -13.13 4.33
C ILE A 550 -1.68 -12.23 4.58
N GLN A 551 -1.33 -12.06 5.85
CA GLN A 551 -0.05 -11.52 6.28
C GLN A 551 0.46 -12.30 7.49
N MET A 552 1.67 -12.85 7.40
CA MET A 552 2.31 -13.61 8.47
C MET A 552 3.59 -12.89 8.91
N ASP A 553 3.67 -12.60 10.20
CA ASP A 553 4.85 -12.10 10.88
C ASP A 553 5.30 -13.14 11.92
N ILE A 554 6.59 -13.51 11.93
CA ILE A 554 7.14 -14.50 12.86
C ILE A 554 8.42 -14.01 13.54
N LYS A 555 8.75 -14.63 14.68
CA LYS A 555 9.94 -14.31 15.49
C LYS A 555 10.85 -15.53 15.70
N ILE A 556 10.63 -16.59 14.92
CA ILE A 556 11.37 -17.85 14.90
C ILE A 556 11.81 -18.19 13.48
N HIS A 557 12.64 -19.20 13.29
CA HIS A 557 13.27 -19.56 12.02
C HIS A 557 12.36 -20.27 11.01
N GLY A 558 11.04 -20.20 11.22
CA GLY A 558 10.05 -20.71 10.27
C GLY A 558 8.99 -21.60 10.91
N LEU A 559 7.96 -21.91 10.13
CA LEU A 559 6.80 -22.70 10.52
C LEU A 559 6.76 -24.01 9.76
N THR A 560 6.33 -25.06 10.45
CA THR A 560 6.02 -26.37 9.85
C THR A 560 4.64 -26.35 9.18
N ARG A 561 4.41 -27.29 8.27
CA ARG A 561 3.16 -27.40 7.54
C ARG A 561 1.91 -27.55 8.45
N PRO A 562 1.92 -28.40 9.50
CA PRO A 562 0.78 -28.51 10.42
C PRO A 562 0.42 -27.19 11.11
N ILE A 563 1.41 -26.34 11.44
CA ILE A 563 1.18 -25.04 12.06
C ILE A 563 0.48 -24.09 11.08
N VAL A 564 0.95 -24.00 9.83
CA VAL A 564 0.33 -23.14 8.80
C VAL A 564 -1.10 -23.58 8.50
N GLU A 565 -1.34 -24.89 8.29
CA GLU A 565 -2.67 -25.43 8.03
C GLU A 565 -3.62 -25.20 9.22
N GLY A 566 -3.13 -25.43 10.45
CA GLY A 566 -3.88 -25.20 11.67
C GLY A 566 -4.25 -23.73 11.87
N ALA A 567 -3.35 -22.81 11.58
CA ALA A 567 -3.59 -21.36 11.68
C ALA A 567 -4.64 -20.90 10.66
N ILE A 568 -4.55 -21.33 9.40
CA ILE A 568 -5.53 -21.02 8.35
C ILE A 568 -6.92 -21.52 8.73
N LYS A 569 -7.02 -22.78 9.21
CA LYS A 569 -8.28 -23.37 9.66
C LYS A 569 -8.91 -22.59 10.81
N ARG A 570 -8.14 -22.27 11.88
CA ARG A 570 -8.62 -21.47 13.01
C ARG A 570 -9.09 -20.07 12.58
N CYS A 571 -8.36 -19.44 11.69
CA CYS A 571 -8.76 -18.13 11.16
C CYS A 571 -10.07 -18.22 10.37
N ARG A 572 -10.32 -19.30 9.59
CA ARG A 572 -11.61 -19.51 8.92
C ARG A 572 -12.76 -19.60 9.91
N GLU A 573 -12.65 -20.47 10.91
CA GLU A 573 -13.68 -20.65 11.93
C GLU A 573 -13.98 -19.32 12.66
N ALA A 574 -12.94 -18.59 13.03
CA ALA A 574 -13.07 -17.31 13.72
C ALA A 574 -13.69 -16.20 12.85
N ARG A 575 -13.32 -16.12 11.55
CA ARG A 575 -13.92 -15.14 10.62
C ARG A 575 -15.42 -15.35 10.48
N LEU A 576 -15.85 -16.59 10.26
CA LEU A 576 -17.26 -16.93 10.12
C LEU A 576 -18.03 -16.61 11.41
N PHE A 577 -17.45 -16.90 12.58
CA PHE A 577 -18.04 -16.54 13.86
C PHE A 577 -18.21 -15.01 14.01
N ILE A 578 -17.19 -14.21 13.68
CA ILE A 578 -17.26 -12.74 13.74
C ILE A 578 -18.36 -12.19 12.82
N MET A 579 -18.43 -12.69 11.59
CA MET A 579 -19.47 -12.29 10.65
C MET A 579 -20.86 -12.57 11.18
N ASP A 580 -21.11 -13.78 11.66
CA ASP A 580 -22.45 -14.23 12.07
C ASP A 580 -22.90 -13.61 13.40
N THR A 581 -21.99 -13.45 14.36
CA THR A 581 -22.35 -13.01 15.72
C THR A 581 -22.25 -11.52 15.95
N CYS A 582 -21.48 -10.78 15.12
CA CYS A 582 -21.20 -9.37 15.34
C CYS A 582 -21.52 -8.49 14.14
N MET A 583 -20.98 -8.79 12.95
CA MET A 583 -21.08 -7.89 11.81
C MET A 583 -22.47 -7.92 11.16
N LYS A 584 -23.03 -9.11 10.89
CA LYS A 584 -24.40 -9.26 10.33
C LYS A 584 -25.50 -8.67 11.20
N PRO A 585 -25.48 -8.78 12.55
CA PRO A 585 -26.42 -8.09 13.40
C PRO A 585 -26.36 -6.55 13.29
N ALA A 586 -25.19 -5.98 13.03
CA ALA A 586 -25.02 -4.52 12.84
C ALA A 586 -25.46 -4.06 11.45
N ILE A 587 -25.09 -4.81 10.41
CA ILE A 587 -25.50 -4.55 9.04
C ILE A 587 -25.41 -5.86 8.23
N ALA A 588 -26.56 -6.41 7.83
CA ALA A 588 -26.63 -7.70 7.14
C ALA A 588 -26.33 -7.60 5.65
N GLU A 589 -26.74 -6.52 5.00
CA GLU A 589 -26.63 -6.27 3.56
C GLU A 589 -26.20 -4.83 3.30
N PRO A 590 -25.50 -4.55 2.17
CA PRO A 590 -25.23 -3.17 1.75
C PRO A 590 -26.51 -2.37 1.59
N ARG A 591 -26.48 -1.09 1.94
CA ARG A 591 -27.59 -0.18 1.71
C ARG A 591 -27.85 -0.03 0.22
N LYS A 592 -29.13 0.08 -0.15
CA LYS A 592 -29.56 0.21 -1.54
C LYS A 592 -29.22 1.57 -2.15
N GLU A 593 -29.10 2.60 -1.32
CA GLU A 593 -28.81 3.96 -1.74
C GLU A 593 -27.59 4.49 -0.99
N VAL A 594 -26.81 5.31 -1.67
CA VAL A 594 -25.71 6.05 -1.06
C VAL A 594 -26.27 7.09 -0.06
N SER A 595 -25.45 7.49 0.91
CA SER A 595 -25.80 8.52 1.89
C SER A 595 -26.34 9.79 1.19
N LYS A 596 -27.27 10.47 1.84
CA LYS A 596 -27.78 11.77 1.36
C LYS A 596 -26.71 12.85 1.25
N TYR A 597 -25.55 12.66 1.91
CA TYR A 597 -24.40 13.56 1.84
C TYR A 597 -23.40 13.14 0.77
N ALA A 598 -23.49 11.90 0.27
CA ALA A 598 -22.66 11.44 -0.83
C ALA A 598 -23.13 12.06 -2.15
N PRO A 599 -22.21 12.41 -3.04
CA PRO A 599 -22.57 12.83 -4.38
C PRO A 599 -23.26 11.67 -5.11
N LYS A 600 -24.39 11.97 -5.76
CA LYS A 600 -25.03 11.03 -6.70
C LYS A 600 -24.36 11.18 -8.05
N ILE A 601 -24.11 10.07 -8.74
CA ILE A 601 -23.56 10.05 -10.09
C ILE A 601 -24.62 9.52 -11.04
N MET A 602 -24.89 10.28 -12.09
CA MET A 602 -25.72 9.86 -13.22
C MET A 602 -24.85 9.84 -14.47
N GLN A 603 -24.84 8.72 -15.18
CA GLN A 603 -24.05 8.55 -16.39
C GLN A 603 -24.96 8.50 -17.61
N ILE A 604 -24.57 9.23 -18.65
CA ILE A 604 -25.22 9.18 -19.96
C ILE A 604 -24.16 8.93 -21.03
N MET A 605 -24.52 8.20 -22.07
CA MET A 605 -23.63 7.98 -23.21
C MET A 605 -23.96 8.98 -24.32
N ILE A 606 -22.92 9.60 -24.88
CA ILE A 606 -23.02 10.45 -26.06
C ILE A 606 -22.13 9.92 -27.18
N ASP A 607 -22.39 10.34 -28.40
CA ASP A 607 -21.48 10.03 -29.52
C ASP A 607 -20.10 10.65 -29.24
N PRO A 608 -19.01 9.86 -29.27
CA PRO A 608 -17.65 10.37 -29.09
C PRO A 608 -17.30 11.56 -30.00
N GLN A 609 -17.87 11.64 -31.21
CA GLN A 609 -17.68 12.77 -32.12
C GLN A 609 -18.28 14.08 -31.58
N LYS A 610 -19.23 14.00 -30.65
CA LYS A 610 -19.91 15.15 -30.00
C LYS A 610 -19.24 15.61 -28.71
N ILE A 611 -18.22 14.92 -28.21
CA ILE A 611 -17.46 15.32 -27.00
C ILE A 611 -16.97 16.76 -27.14
N GLY A 612 -16.42 17.12 -28.31
CA GLY A 612 -15.96 18.46 -28.58
C GLY A 612 -17.03 19.56 -28.46
N ASP A 613 -18.27 19.26 -28.80
CA ASP A 613 -19.41 20.18 -28.69
C ASP A 613 -19.78 20.41 -27.23
N VAL A 614 -19.76 19.35 -26.40
CA VAL A 614 -20.07 19.42 -24.95
C VAL A 614 -18.94 20.14 -24.19
N VAL A 615 -17.69 19.83 -24.49
CA VAL A 615 -16.53 20.52 -23.86
C VAL A 615 -16.46 21.97 -24.30
N GLY A 616 -16.67 22.20 -25.59
CA GLY A 616 -16.57 23.54 -26.18
C GLY A 616 -15.14 24.07 -26.26
N GLN A 617 -14.96 25.21 -26.91
CA GLN A 617 -13.64 25.81 -27.10
C GLN A 617 -12.99 26.16 -25.75
N ARG A 618 -11.86 25.51 -25.42
CA ARG A 618 -11.14 25.65 -24.13
C ARG A 618 -12.02 25.37 -22.89
N GLY A 619 -12.96 24.44 -22.98
CA GLY A 619 -13.85 24.09 -21.87
C GLY A 619 -14.99 25.07 -21.62
N LYS A 620 -15.25 26.04 -22.48
CA LYS A 620 -16.22 27.10 -22.24
C LYS A 620 -17.65 26.59 -22.05
N THR A 621 -18.07 25.60 -22.86
CA THR A 621 -19.43 25.06 -22.84
C THR A 621 -19.67 24.24 -21.55
N ILE A 622 -18.79 23.32 -21.24
CA ILE A 622 -18.89 22.47 -20.05
C ILE A 622 -18.83 23.32 -18.76
N ASN A 623 -17.94 24.32 -18.70
CA ASN A 623 -17.84 25.22 -17.54
C ASN A 623 -19.14 26.06 -17.36
N ALA A 624 -19.78 26.50 -18.44
CA ALA A 624 -21.04 27.20 -18.36
C ALA A 624 -22.18 26.32 -17.81
N ILE A 625 -22.20 25.02 -18.17
CA ILE A 625 -23.15 24.06 -17.60
C ILE A 625 -22.88 23.89 -16.10
N ILE A 626 -21.63 23.71 -15.71
CA ILE A 626 -21.22 23.57 -14.30
C ILE A 626 -21.60 24.80 -13.49
N GLU A 627 -21.34 26.01 -14.00
CA GLU A 627 -21.70 27.26 -13.32
C GLU A 627 -23.22 27.44 -13.17
N GLN A 628 -24.01 27.04 -14.18
CA GLN A 628 -25.49 27.15 -14.14
C GLN A 628 -26.16 26.14 -13.22
N THR A 629 -25.56 25.00 -12.99
CA THR A 629 -26.19 23.87 -12.29
C THR A 629 -25.51 23.55 -10.96
N GLY A 630 -24.25 23.91 -10.78
CA GLY A 630 -23.47 23.59 -9.58
C GLY A 630 -23.03 22.12 -9.49
N VAL A 631 -23.22 21.33 -10.57
CA VAL A 631 -22.77 19.92 -10.65
C VAL A 631 -21.33 19.83 -11.15
N ARG A 632 -20.68 18.68 -10.92
CA ARG A 632 -19.43 18.32 -11.62
C ARG A 632 -19.76 17.45 -12.83
N ILE A 633 -19.03 17.65 -13.93
CA ILE A 633 -19.19 16.86 -15.16
C ILE A 633 -17.82 16.39 -15.60
N ASP A 634 -17.70 15.09 -15.77
CA ASP A 634 -16.52 14.42 -16.33
C ASP A 634 -16.93 13.65 -17.60
N ILE A 635 -16.09 13.66 -18.62
CA ILE A 635 -16.34 13.00 -19.91
C ILE A 635 -15.09 12.19 -20.26
N ASP A 636 -15.28 10.92 -20.55
CA ASP A 636 -14.22 10.06 -21.04
C ASP A 636 -14.17 9.98 -22.58
N ASP A 637 -13.11 9.37 -23.10
CA ASP A 637 -12.89 9.25 -24.54
C ASP A 637 -13.90 8.31 -25.23
N THR A 638 -14.65 7.51 -24.47
CA THR A 638 -15.70 6.61 -25.00
C THR A 638 -17.05 7.33 -25.18
N GLY A 639 -17.18 8.56 -24.66
CA GLY A 639 -18.41 9.34 -24.69
C GLY A 639 -19.29 9.11 -23.46
N ALA A 640 -18.80 8.47 -22.41
CA ALA A 640 -19.49 8.41 -21.12
C ALA A 640 -19.38 9.74 -20.39
N VAL A 641 -20.51 10.40 -20.19
CA VAL A 641 -20.63 11.68 -19.45
C VAL A 641 -21.14 11.39 -18.06
N SER A 642 -20.28 11.55 -17.05
CA SER A 642 -20.61 11.39 -15.64
C SER A 642 -20.98 12.74 -15.03
N ILE A 643 -22.24 12.87 -14.60
CA ILE A 643 -22.78 14.07 -13.96
C ILE A 643 -22.95 13.80 -12.47
N CYS A 644 -22.24 14.55 -11.65
CA CYS A 644 -22.09 14.32 -10.22
C CYS A 644 -22.61 15.52 -9.41
N GLY A 645 -23.52 15.26 -8.46
CA GLY A 645 -24.08 16.28 -7.58
C GLY A 645 -24.88 15.69 -6.43
N THR A 646 -25.23 16.53 -5.44
CA THR A 646 -26.10 16.14 -4.32
C THR A 646 -27.56 16.49 -4.57
N ASP A 647 -27.83 17.41 -5.50
CA ASP A 647 -29.17 17.88 -5.86
C ASP A 647 -29.61 17.21 -7.19
N LYS A 648 -30.68 16.44 -7.12
CA LYS A 648 -31.25 15.72 -8.26
C LYS A 648 -31.74 16.66 -9.36
N ASP A 649 -32.42 17.75 -9.00
CA ASP A 649 -32.99 18.69 -9.98
C ASP A 649 -31.87 19.39 -10.76
N ALA A 650 -30.80 19.74 -10.08
CA ALA A 650 -29.59 20.30 -10.71
C ALA A 650 -28.92 19.30 -11.68
N MET A 651 -28.86 18.04 -11.31
CA MET A 651 -28.31 16.97 -12.17
C MET A 651 -29.20 16.73 -13.39
N ASP A 652 -30.52 16.62 -13.22
CA ASP A 652 -31.48 16.45 -14.30
C ASP A 652 -31.41 17.62 -15.28
N LYS A 653 -31.23 18.86 -14.79
CA LYS A 653 -30.99 20.04 -15.61
C LYS A 653 -29.70 19.94 -16.41
N ALA A 654 -28.62 19.51 -15.80
CA ALA A 654 -27.33 19.33 -16.49
C ALA A 654 -27.42 18.25 -17.58
N ILE A 655 -28.06 17.11 -17.29
CA ILE A 655 -28.32 16.06 -18.28
C ILE A 655 -29.08 16.61 -19.48
N LYS A 656 -30.15 17.38 -19.23
CA LYS A 656 -30.95 18.00 -20.29
C LYS A 656 -30.15 18.97 -21.14
N LEU A 657 -29.25 19.75 -20.54
CA LEU A 657 -28.35 20.65 -21.28
C LEU A 657 -27.36 19.89 -22.16
N VAL A 658 -26.70 18.84 -21.60
CA VAL A 658 -25.79 18.00 -22.39
C VAL A 658 -26.52 17.34 -23.54
N GLN A 659 -27.70 16.72 -23.29
CA GLN A 659 -28.51 16.10 -24.34
C GLN A 659 -28.92 17.10 -25.40
N THR A 660 -29.29 18.34 -25.03
CA THR A 660 -29.64 19.39 -25.97
C THR A 660 -28.45 19.76 -26.87
N ILE A 661 -27.23 19.79 -26.32
CA ILE A 661 -26.02 20.11 -27.09
C ILE A 661 -25.74 19.03 -28.15
N VAL A 662 -25.81 17.75 -27.77
CA VAL A 662 -25.46 16.63 -28.66
C VAL A 662 -26.57 16.29 -29.66
N THR A 663 -27.84 16.70 -29.42
CA THR A 663 -28.97 16.45 -30.30
C THR A 663 -28.87 17.31 -31.56
N ASP A 664 -28.92 16.72 -32.73
CA ASP A 664 -29.08 17.44 -33.99
C ASP A 664 -30.54 17.88 -34.14
N PHE A 665 -30.79 19.19 -34.26
CA PHE A 665 -32.14 19.71 -34.35
C PHE A 665 -32.72 19.50 -35.73
N GLU A 666 -33.83 18.77 -35.81
CA GLU A 666 -34.57 18.47 -37.02
C GLU A 666 -35.73 19.44 -37.22
N GLU A 667 -36.16 19.64 -38.48
CA GLU A 667 -37.27 20.46 -38.83
C GLU A 667 -38.59 19.97 -38.15
N GLY A 668 -39.26 20.88 -37.50
CA GLY A 668 -40.51 20.60 -36.73
C GLY A 668 -40.31 20.35 -35.25
N MET A 669 -39.07 20.20 -34.75
CA MET A 669 -38.80 20.08 -33.33
C MET A 669 -39.16 21.38 -32.57
N VAL A 670 -39.86 21.24 -31.44
CA VAL A 670 -40.23 22.32 -30.53
C VAL A 670 -39.24 22.36 -29.40
N LEU A 671 -38.57 23.50 -29.21
CA LEU A 671 -37.52 23.71 -28.21
C LEU A 671 -37.81 24.96 -27.39
N GLU A 672 -37.37 24.95 -26.14
CA GLU A 672 -37.37 26.11 -25.25
C GLU A 672 -35.97 26.71 -25.15
N GLY A 673 -35.84 28.00 -25.31
CA GLY A 673 -34.56 28.70 -25.22
C GLY A 673 -34.67 30.11 -24.70
N THR A 674 -33.55 30.74 -24.46
CA THR A 674 -33.44 32.09 -23.88
C THR A 674 -32.92 33.07 -24.93
N VAL A 675 -33.53 34.27 -24.99
CA VAL A 675 -33.10 35.37 -25.88
C VAL A 675 -31.74 35.90 -25.38
N VAL A 676 -30.64 35.63 -26.13
CA VAL A 676 -29.29 36.05 -25.74
C VAL A 676 -28.77 37.26 -26.53
N SER A 677 -29.36 37.55 -27.69
CA SER A 677 -28.96 38.72 -28.49
C SER A 677 -30.14 39.15 -29.38
N ILE A 678 -30.36 40.46 -29.48
CA ILE A 678 -31.34 41.07 -30.35
C ILE A 678 -30.61 41.93 -31.41
N LYS A 679 -31.07 41.77 -32.67
CA LYS A 679 -30.58 42.51 -33.84
C LYS A 679 -31.79 43.02 -34.63
N ASP A 680 -31.61 44.05 -35.48
CA ASP A 680 -32.67 44.60 -36.31
C ASP A 680 -33.43 43.58 -37.16
N PHE A 681 -32.75 42.48 -37.54
CA PHE A 681 -33.28 41.42 -38.41
C PHE A 681 -33.87 40.23 -37.65
N GLY A 682 -33.72 40.16 -36.32
CA GLY A 682 -34.20 39.02 -35.52
C GLY A 682 -33.52 38.88 -34.15
N ALA A 683 -33.86 37.82 -33.45
CA ALA A 683 -33.28 37.46 -32.14
C ALA A 683 -32.52 36.15 -32.21
N PHE A 684 -31.41 36.06 -31.47
CA PHE A 684 -30.71 34.81 -31.24
C PHE A 684 -31.19 34.18 -29.95
N ILE A 685 -31.57 32.93 -30.05
CA ILE A 685 -32.09 32.11 -28.95
C ILE A 685 -31.05 31.06 -28.63
N GLU A 686 -30.61 30.99 -27.39
CA GLU A 686 -29.74 29.95 -26.88
C GLU A 686 -30.57 28.84 -26.22
N PHE A 687 -30.40 27.59 -26.68
CA PHE A 687 -31.10 26.40 -26.18
C PHE A 687 -30.27 25.63 -25.15
N ALA A 688 -28.98 25.74 -25.25
CA ALA A 688 -27.99 25.26 -24.30
C ALA A 688 -26.68 26.08 -24.51
N PRO A 689 -25.76 26.14 -23.53
CA PRO A 689 -24.51 26.88 -23.68
C PRO A 689 -23.78 26.55 -24.99
N GLY A 690 -23.55 27.59 -25.79
CA GLY A 690 -22.91 27.48 -27.11
C GLY A 690 -23.77 26.96 -28.25
N LYS A 691 -25.08 26.67 -28.03
CA LYS A 691 -26.00 26.19 -29.06
C LYS A 691 -27.12 27.21 -29.30
N GLU A 692 -26.92 28.05 -30.27
CA GLU A 692 -27.79 29.18 -30.61
C GLU A 692 -28.49 28.98 -31.95
N GLY A 693 -29.65 29.61 -32.12
CA GLY A 693 -30.34 29.69 -33.39
C GLY A 693 -31.00 31.05 -33.62
N LEU A 694 -31.18 31.37 -34.90
CA LEU A 694 -31.78 32.66 -35.32
C LEU A 694 -33.29 32.54 -35.47
N VAL A 695 -34.03 33.41 -34.81
CA VAL A 695 -35.45 33.71 -35.12
C VAL A 695 -35.50 35.04 -35.85
N HIS A 696 -35.80 34.94 -37.17
CA HIS A 696 -35.95 36.13 -38.00
C HIS A 696 -37.17 36.96 -37.54
N ILE A 697 -37.11 38.30 -37.63
CA ILE A 697 -38.16 39.21 -37.18
C ILE A 697 -39.58 38.83 -37.67
N SER A 698 -39.71 38.27 -38.90
CA SER A 698 -40.96 37.81 -39.45
C SER A 698 -41.49 36.48 -38.86
N ARG A 699 -40.71 35.84 -37.99
CA ARG A 699 -41.04 34.56 -37.33
C ARG A 699 -41.21 34.67 -35.80
N ILE A 700 -41.21 35.93 -35.28
CA ILE A 700 -41.38 36.19 -33.85
C ILE A 700 -42.86 36.21 -33.46
N ALA A 701 -43.67 36.96 -34.19
CA ALA A 701 -45.12 37.12 -33.88
C ALA A 701 -46.01 36.88 -35.13
N LYS A 702 -47.29 36.55 -34.87
CA LYS A 702 -48.27 36.37 -35.93
C LYS A 702 -48.58 37.70 -36.66
N ASN A 703 -48.57 38.81 -35.93
CA ASN A 703 -48.73 40.15 -36.48
C ASN A 703 -47.39 40.77 -36.89
N ARG A 704 -47.39 41.66 -37.88
CA ARG A 704 -46.18 42.32 -38.33
C ARG A 704 -45.68 43.26 -37.23
N ILE A 705 -44.41 43.09 -36.79
CA ILE A 705 -43.71 43.90 -35.82
C ILE A 705 -42.69 44.80 -36.56
N ASN A 706 -42.48 46.01 -36.03
CA ASN A 706 -41.55 46.97 -36.62
C ASN A 706 -40.13 46.82 -36.05
N ARG A 707 -40.04 46.46 -34.77
CA ARG A 707 -38.77 46.22 -34.05
C ARG A 707 -38.87 44.94 -33.23
N VAL A 708 -37.77 44.25 -33.08
CA VAL A 708 -37.73 42.99 -32.29
C VAL A 708 -37.95 43.29 -30.79
N GLU A 709 -37.43 44.44 -30.32
CA GLU A 709 -37.54 44.88 -28.93
C GLU A 709 -38.98 45.23 -28.52
N ASP A 710 -39.91 45.40 -29.47
CA ASP A 710 -41.33 45.62 -29.16
C ASP A 710 -42.01 44.37 -28.61
N VAL A 711 -41.40 43.17 -28.80
CA VAL A 711 -42.00 41.85 -28.43
C VAL A 711 -41.06 41.00 -27.61
N LEU A 712 -39.76 41.12 -27.71
CA LEU A 712 -38.76 40.35 -27.02
C LEU A 712 -37.74 41.21 -26.30
N THR A 713 -37.37 40.80 -25.11
CA THR A 713 -36.29 41.41 -24.32
C THR A 713 -35.18 40.36 -24.09
N LEU A 714 -33.94 40.85 -23.81
CA LEU A 714 -32.82 39.97 -23.45
C LEU A 714 -33.19 39.20 -22.16
N GLY A 715 -33.00 37.88 -22.17
CA GLY A 715 -33.33 37.01 -21.06
C GLY A 715 -34.72 36.37 -21.12
N ASP A 716 -35.58 36.74 -22.09
CA ASP A 716 -36.91 36.12 -22.25
C ASP A 716 -36.78 34.64 -22.60
N HIS A 717 -37.59 33.81 -21.92
CA HIS A 717 -37.73 32.37 -22.22
C HIS A 717 -38.86 32.18 -23.25
N VAL A 718 -38.51 31.60 -24.39
CA VAL A 718 -39.42 31.43 -25.54
C VAL A 718 -39.45 30.01 -26.07
N LYS A 719 -40.62 29.58 -26.53
CA LYS A 719 -40.76 28.32 -27.30
C LYS A 719 -40.58 28.60 -28.78
N CYS A 720 -39.78 27.76 -29.44
CA CYS A 720 -39.45 27.89 -30.85
C CYS A 720 -39.62 26.55 -31.56
N VAL A 721 -40.09 26.56 -32.82
CA VAL A 721 -40.07 25.45 -33.73
C VAL A 721 -38.85 25.57 -34.62
N CYS A 722 -38.08 24.47 -34.74
CA CYS A 722 -36.96 24.41 -35.67
C CYS A 722 -37.43 24.38 -37.12
N LEU A 723 -36.90 25.24 -37.98
CA LEU A 723 -37.19 25.31 -39.41
C LEU A 723 -36.08 24.71 -40.29
N GLY A 724 -35.12 24.02 -39.64
CA GLY A 724 -33.92 23.50 -40.33
C GLY A 724 -32.80 24.54 -40.45
N LYS A 725 -31.84 24.30 -41.34
CA LYS A 725 -30.69 25.19 -41.58
C LYS A 725 -31.00 26.17 -42.69
N ASP A 726 -30.64 27.44 -42.50
CA ASP A 726 -30.73 28.48 -43.52
C ASP A 726 -29.70 28.26 -44.64
N LYS A 727 -29.77 29.10 -45.70
CA LYS A 727 -28.84 29.03 -46.83
C LYS A 727 -27.36 29.21 -46.48
N MET A 728 -27.07 29.69 -45.27
CA MET A 728 -25.72 29.88 -44.70
C MET A 728 -25.36 28.74 -43.72
N GLY A 729 -26.17 27.70 -43.59
CA GLY A 729 -25.95 26.55 -42.72
C GLY A 729 -26.27 26.83 -41.23
N ARG A 730 -26.88 27.93 -40.86
CA ARG A 730 -27.23 28.30 -39.50
C ARG A 730 -28.65 27.81 -39.18
N LEU A 731 -28.86 27.34 -37.93
CA LEU A 731 -30.16 26.93 -37.41
C LEU A 731 -31.14 28.09 -37.40
N SER A 732 -32.31 27.89 -37.97
CA SER A 732 -33.42 28.87 -38.06
C SER A 732 -34.64 28.38 -37.31
N PHE A 733 -35.31 29.28 -36.59
CA PHE A 733 -36.40 28.96 -35.71
C PHE A 733 -37.59 29.92 -35.90
N SER A 734 -38.77 29.49 -35.43
CA SER A 734 -39.98 30.29 -35.40
C SER A 734 -40.67 30.22 -34.06
N ILE A 735 -40.89 31.37 -33.42
CA ILE A 735 -41.67 31.50 -32.19
C ILE A 735 -43.17 31.46 -32.51
N LYS A 736 -43.59 32.11 -33.61
CA LYS A 736 -45.01 32.19 -33.99
C LYS A 736 -45.64 30.81 -34.34
N ASP A 737 -44.82 29.87 -34.81
CA ASP A 737 -45.29 28.53 -35.19
C ASP A 737 -45.28 27.57 -33.98
N ALA A 738 -44.72 28.01 -32.84
CA ALA A 738 -44.73 27.29 -31.58
C ALA A 738 -45.90 27.70 -30.65
N GLN A 739 -46.63 28.75 -31.02
CA GLN A 739 -47.85 29.24 -30.34
C GLN A 739 -49.07 28.51 -30.91
#